data_d17028923ef253935cbbfa56170d17a6
#
_entry.id   d17028923ef253935cbbfa56170d17a6
#
_cell.length_a   1.000
_cell.length_b   1.000
_cell.length_c   1.000
_cell.angle_alpha   90.00
_cell.angle_beta   90.00
_cell.angle_gamma   90.00
#
_symmetry.space_group_name_H-M   'P 1'
#
loop_
_entity.id
_entity.type
_entity.pdbx_description
1 polymer ?
#
loop_
_entity_poly.entity_id
_entity_poly.type
_entity_poly.pdbx_seq_one_letter_code
_entity_poly.pdbx_strand_id
1 'polypeptide(L)'
;MKELPKVYEPKSVEKKIYDMWMQGGYFKGKIDPDKKPFSIVMPPPNVTGQLHMGHALDSTLQDIMTRYKRMQGYAALWLPGVDHAGIATQIKVEEVLRKEEGKTRYDLGREKFLERVWEWKEKYGDRIVEQQKSMGVSCDWDRSRFTMDETCAKAVRETFCDLYEKGLIYKGRRMINWCPHCRTALSDAEVEYKDIPGSFWHIRYPIEGSDEEFIIATTRPETMLGDSGVAVNPADEKYQHLVGKNAILPLVGRKLPIVADDYVELGFGTGAVKMTPCHDPNDYEVGLRHNLEQIQCIDEDGRIINGGKYDGMDRYEARKAIVADLEEQGYLVKVEPYSHNVGCCYRCGKVVEPMLSPQWFVKMEPLAKKAIDVVKDGRIKFVPERFTKTYLNWMENVHDWCISRQLWWGHQIPAWYCADCGHITVSREDATECECCHSKHITRDEDVLDTWFSSALWPFSTMGWPEKTDELNYWYPTSVMITGYDIIFFWVARMIFSGMEQMDKEPFKTVFIHGLVRDSQGRKMSKSLGNGIDPLEMVEKYGADALRYNLITGNSPGNDMRFYVEKCEAMRNFCNKLWNASRFVMMNLTIDKNELPEKLEIEDKWILSKLNDLVKEVCENMDSYELGVAAGKIYDFIWDSYCDWYIELTKPRLNGEDEQGKLGAQKVLLYVLTEILKLVHPFMPFISEEIWQALPHEGEALMVERYPEYKAELSFPEDEQNFEMVMAAIKAVRARRSEMNVPPSRKAHLIIATDKKAAFEAGRSYICKLAYASEVTVVDEAPEGSEGMVSVITDNARMFMPMAELVDIEKEKARIQKELANAEKMLAGQNAKLANENFVSRAPEQVVNAEREKKAKLEALIENLKLSLENLGK
;
A
#
# COMPACT_ATOMS: atom_id res chain seq x y z
N MET A 1 -18.97 -10.46 -36.15
CA MET A 1 -18.07 -10.55 -34.96
C MET A 1 -16.61 -10.52 -35.41
N LYS A 2 -15.76 -9.82 -34.69
CA LYS A 2 -14.31 -9.79 -34.95
C LYS A 2 -13.66 -11.03 -34.33
N GLU A 3 -12.88 -11.78 -35.13
CA GLU A 3 -12.17 -12.94 -34.60
C GLU A 3 -11.01 -12.52 -33.70
N LEU A 4 -10.94 -13.08 -32.47
CA LEU A 4 -9.84 -12.83 -31.54
C LEU A 4 -8.62 -13.70 -31.88
N PRO A 5 -7.37 -13.16 -31.81
CA PRO A 5 -6.13 -13.93 -31.96
C PRO A 5 -6.05 -15.13 -31.03
N LYS A 6 -5.22 -16.13 -31.37
CA LYS A 6 -5.06 -17.35 -30.55
C LYS A 6 -4.48 -17.06 -29.17
N VAL A 7 -3.66 -16.05 -29.04
CA VAL A 7 -2.98 -15.66 -27.80
C VAL A 7 -3.29 -14.21 -27.51
N TYR A 8 -3.55 -13.89 -26.25
CA TYR A 8 -3.65 -12.50 -25.78
C TYR A 8 -2.27 -11.86 -25.75
N GLU A 9 -2.11 -10.75 -26.47
CA GLU A 9 -0.86 -9.98 -26.51
C GLU A 9 -1.11 -8.57 -25.99
N PRO A 10 -0.82 -8.28 -24.71
CA PRO A 10 -1.11 -6.98 -24.08
C PRO A 10 -0.58 -5.78 -24.86
N LYS A 11 0.66 -5.85 -25.37
CA LYS A 11 1.29 -4.74 -26.12
C LYS A 11 0.50 -4.31 -27.36
N SER A 12 -0.23 -5.23 -27.99
CA SER A 12 -1.04 -4.91 -29.16
C SER A 12 -2.41 -4.30 -28.81
N VAL A 13 -2.83 -4.44 -27.54
CA VAL A 13 -4.16 -4.07 -27.06
C VAL A 13 -4.12 -2.79 -26.24
N GLU A 14 -3.23 -2.70 -25.27
CA GLU A 14 -3.25 -1.68 -24.22
C GLU A 14 -3.22 -0.25 -24.77
N LYS A 15 -2.27 0.06 -25.64
CA LYS A 15 -2.19 1.41 -26.23
C LYS A 15 -3.43 1.75 -27.05
N LYS A 16 -3.90 0.84 -27.90
CA LYS A 16 -5.08 1.04 -28.75
C LYS A 16 -6.33 1.32 -27.92
N ILE A 17 -6.56 0.54 -26.88
CA ILE A 17 -7.72 0.71 -25.98
C ILE A 17 -7.60 2.01 -25.20
N TYR A 18 -6.43 2.33 -24.68
CA TYR A 18 -6.22 3.59 -23.95
C TYR A 18 -6.48 4.82 -24.82
N ASP A 19 -5.96 4.80 -26.05
CA ASP A 19 -6.19 5.88 -27.02
C ASP A 19 -7.69 6.00 -27.37
N MET A 20 -8.42 4.89 -27.49
CA MET A 20 -9.88 4.88 -27.68
C MET A 20 -10.63 5.56 -26.53
N TRP A 21 -10.29 5.21 -25.28
CA TRP A 21 -10.90 5.86 -24.11
C TRP A 21 -10.63 7.36 -24.04
N MET A 22 -9.39 7.76 -24.35
CA MET A 22 -9.00 9.18 -24.38
C MET A 22 -9.78 9.95 -25.46
N GLN A 23 -9.89 9.39 -26.66
CA GLN A 23 -10.63 10.00 -27.78
C GLN A 23 -12.13 10.09 -27.48
N GLY A 24 -12.71 9.08 -26.85
CA GLY A 24 -14.11 9.07 -26.40
C GLY A 24 -14.40 10.04 -25.25
N GLY A 25 -13.35 10.55 -24.59
CA GLY A 25 -13.49 11.48 -23.45
C GLY A 25 -14.13 10.84 -22.21
N TYR A 26 -14.04 9.51 -22.07
CA TYR A 26 -14.71 8.76 -21.01
C TYR A 26 -14.10 8.99 -19.60
N PHE A 27 -12.90 9.57 -19.54
CA PHE A 27 -12.25 9.93 -18.27
C PHE A 27 -12.71 11.28 -17.69
N LYS A 28 -13.37 12.11 -18.52
CA LYS A 28 -13.72 13.48 -18.13
C LYS A 28 -14.83 13.50 -17.10
N GLY A 29 -14.59 14.16 -15.98
CA GLY A 29 -15.60 14.46 -15.00
C GLY A 29 -16.55 15.54 -15.56
N LYS A 30 -17.84 15.24 -15.65
CA LYS A 30 -18.85 16.20 -16.11
C LYS A 30 -19.79 16.52 -14.94
N ILE A 31 -19.99 17.81 -14.69
CA ILE A 31 -21.03 18.26 -13.77
C ILE A 31 -22.39 17.86 -14.34
N ASP A 32 -23.12 17.06 -13.59
CA ASP A 32 -24.45 16.57 -13.96
C ASP A 32 -25.36 16.62 -12.71
N PRO A 33 -26.26 17.59 -12.60
CA PRO A 33 -27.11 17.75 -11.43
C PRO A 33 -28.03 16.54 -11.14
N ASP A 34 -28.30 15.71 -12.15
CA ASP A 34 -29.15 14.53 -12.02
C ASP A 34 -28.40 13.29 -11.50
N LYS A 35 -27.06 13.38 -11.42
CA LYS A 35 -26.20 12.30 -10.94
C LYS A 35 -25.54 12.62 -9.61
N LYS A 36 -25.35 11.59 -8.79
CA LYS A 36 -24.53 11.72 -7.59
C LYS A 36 -23.07 11.92 -7.96
N PRO A 37 -22.38 12.93 -7.41
CA PRO A 37 -20.95 13.08 -7.62
C PRO A 37 -20.17 11.98 -6.89
N PHE A 38 -19.12 11.51 -7.54
CA PHE A 38 -18.05 10.72 -6.93
C PHE A 38 -16.72 11.32 -7.36
N SER A 39 -15.94 11.80 -6.42
CA SER A 39 -14.68 12.47 -6.72
C SER A 39 -13.53 11.93 -5.86
N ILE A 40 -12.37 11.80 -6.50
CA ILE A 40 -11.08 11.51 -5.86
C ILE A 40 -10.09 12.58 -6.33
N VAL A 41 -9.31 13.14 -5.42
CA VAL A 41 -8.09 13.85 -5.77
C VAL A 41 -6.90 12.90 -5.56
N MET A 42 -6.11 12.71 -6.60
CA MET A 42 -4.96 11.81 -6.54
C MET A 42 -3.92 12.32 -5.54
N PRO A 43 -3.34 11.45 -4.67
CA PRO A 43 -2.10 11.81 -3.98
C PRO A 43 -1.05 12.20 -5.00
N PRO A 44 -0.67 13.50 -5.07
CA PRO A 44 0.18 13.96 -6.17
C PRO A 44 1.59 13.39 -6.01
N PRO A 45 2.09 12.56 -6.94
CA PRO A 45 3.44 12.03 -6.84
C PRO A 45 4.50 13.15 -6.85
N ASN A 46 5.53 12.97 -6.03
CA ASN A 46 6.67 13.86 -5.95
C ASN A 46 7.51 13.80 -7.23
N VAL A 47 7.86 14.96 -7.83
CA VAL A 47 8.70 15.04 -9.03
C VAL A 47 10.19 14.72 -8.77
N THR A 48 10.47 13.79 -7.86
CA THR A 48 11.83 13.36 -7.49
C THR A 48 12.41 12.27 -8.38
N GLY A 49 11.60 11.69 -9.27
CA GLY A 49 11.98 10.62 -10.17
C GLY A 49 10.78 9.79 -10.63
N GLN A 50 11.04 8.64 -11.23
CA GLN A 50 9.99 7.72 -11.69
C GLN A 50 9.23 7.05 -10.54
N LEU A 51 7.99 6.61 -10.83
CA LEU A 51 7.13 5.87 -9.90
C LEU A 51 7.72 4.51 -9.52
N HIS A 52 7.27 3.98 -8.40
CA HIS A 52 7.59 2.63 -7.89
C HIS A 52 6.30 1.85 -7.58
N MET A 53 6.43 0.58 -7.17
CA MET A 53 5.28 -0.31 -6.91
C MET A 53 4.27 0.24 -5.91
N GLY A 54 4.69 1.04 -4.90
CA GLY A 54 3.76 1.69 -3.98
C GLY A 54 2.80 2.63 -4.69
N HIS A 55 3.30 3.43 -5.64
CA HIS A 55 2.46 4.30 -6.48
C HIS A 55 1.55 3.49 -7.43
N ALA A 56 2.05 2.35 -7.93
CA ALA A 56 1.24 1.48 -8.78
C ALA A 56 0.04 0.89 -8.00
N LEU A 57 0.26 0.49 -6.75
CA LEU A 57 -0.81 0.05 -5.86
C LEU A 57 -1.82 1.17 -5.61
N ASP A 58 -1.34 2.33 -5.17
CA ASP A 58 -2.17 3.50 -4.85
C ASP A 58 -3.04 3.92 -6.05
N SER A 59 -2.44 4.08 -7.24
CA SER A 59 -3.16 4.42 -8.46
C SER A 59 -4.16 3.32 -8.89
N THR A 60 -3.81 2.04 -8.69
CA THR A 60 -4.70 0.93 -9.02
C THR A 60 -5.95 0.91 -8.15
N LEU A 61 -5.81 1.13 -6.83
CA LEU A 61 -6.95 1.20 -5.90
C LEU A 61 -7.90 2.35 -6.28
N GLN A 62 -7.36 3.52 -6.59
CA GLN A 62 -8.15 4.69 -6.99
C GLN A 62 -8.87 4.46 -8.32
N ASP A 63 -8.18 3.86 -9.29
CA ASP A 63 -8.75 3.57 -10.62
C ASP A 63 -9.91 2.57 -10.54
N ILE A 64 -9.75 1.51 -9.73
CA ILE A 64 -10.80 0.52 -9.50
C ILE A 64 -12.05 1.20 -8.95
N MET A 65 -11.93 2.01 -7.91
CA MET A 65 -13.06 2.72 -7.31
C MET A 65 -13.71 3.71 -8.28
N THR A 66 -12.90 4.43 -9.05
CA THR A 66 -13.39 5.40 -10.04
C THR A 66 -14.15 4.71 -11.17
N ARG A 67 -13.61 3.60 -11.72
CA ARG A 67 -14.30 2.82 -12.79
C ARG A 67 -15.58 2.20 -12.25
N TYR A 68 -15.56 1.60 -11.08
CA TYR A 68 -16.73 1.01 -10.43
C TYR A 68 -17.84 2.04 -10.26
N LYS A 69 -17.56 3.20 -9.68
CA LYS A 69 -18.57 4.26 -9.47
C LYS A 69 -19.06 4.88 -10.79
N ARG A 70 -18.18 5.01 -11.80
CA ARG A 70 -18.58 5.43 -13.14
C ARG A 70 -19.58 4.46 -13.76
N MET A 71 -19.30 3.17 -13.68
CA MET A 71 -20.19 2.11 -14.16
C MET A 71 -21.49 2.01 -13.35
N GLN A 72 -21.49 2.40 -12.06
CA GLN A 72 -22.73 2.54 -11.28
C GLN A 72 -23.55 3.80 -11.66
N GLY A 73 -23.07 4.62 -12.60
CA GLY A 73 -23.78 5.79 -13.11
C GLY A 73 -23.59 7.06 -12.33
N TYR A 74 -22.60 7.11 -11.42
CA TYR A 74 -22.20 8.37 -10.79
C TYR A 74 -21.58 9.32 -11.81
N ALA A 75 -21.67 10.62 -11.57
CA ALA A 75 -20.74 11.56 -12.16
C ALA A 75 -19.39 11.34 -11.46
N ALA A 76 -18.41 10.82 -12.17
CA ALA A 76 -17.12 10.43 -11.59
C ALA A 76 -16.00 11.37 -12.04
N LEU A 77 -15.27 11.94 -11.09
CA LEU A 77 -14.07 12.73 -11.30
C LEU A 77 -12.89 12.11 -10.54
N TRP A 78 -11.83 11.77 -11.24
CA TRP A 78 -10.53 11.50 -10.63
C TRP A 78 -9.53 12.54 -11.13
N LEU A 79 -9.16 13.47 -10.24
CA LEU A 79 -8.33 14.61 -10.54
C LEU A 79 -6.85 14.26 -10.32
N PRO A 80 -6.00 14.26 -11.37
CA PRO A 80 -4.59 13.97 -11.27
C PRO A 80 -3.77 15.22 -10.96
N GLY A 81 -2.51 15.00 -10.55
CA GLY A 81 -1.53 16.06 -10.41
C GLY A 81 -0.18 15.56 -9.91
N VAL A 82 0.75 16.48 -9.74
CA VAL A 82 2.10 16.21 -9.21
C VAL A 82 2.47 17.24 -8.15
N ASP A 83 3.28 16.82 -7.18
CA ASP A 83 3.78 17.67 -6.09
C ASP A 83 5.19 18.18 -6.41
N HIS A 84 5.45 19.45 -6.12
CA HIS A 84 6.76 20.06 -6.25
C HIS A 84 7.80 19.49 -5.28
N ALA A 85 7.36 18.95 -4.14
CA ALA A 85 8.19 18.25 -3.15
C ALA A 85 9.47 19.02 -2.77
N GLY A 86 9.30 20.20 -2.18
CA GLY A 86 10.34 21.19 -1.91
C GLY A 86 11.72 20.65 -1.57
N ILE A 87 11.91 20.10 -0.35
CA ILE A 87 13.21 19.56 0.11
C ILE A 87 13.70 18.44 -0.82
N ALA A 88 12.81 17.50 -1.16
CA ALA A 88 13.20 16.29 -1.87
C ALA A 88 13.68 16.56 -3.29
N THR A 89 12.98 17.43 -4.02
CA THR A 89 13.32 17.81 -5.40
C THR A 89 14.57 18.65 -5.42
N GLN A 90 14.67 19.64 -4.53
CA GLN A 90 15.86 20.49 -4.46
C GLN A 90 17.13 19.69 -4.18
N ILE A 91 17.14 18.82 -3.14
CA ILE A 91 18.30 17.98 -2.83
C ILE A 91 18.67 17.10 -4.02
N LYS A 92 17.67 16.56 -4.71
CA LYS A 92 17.92 15.69 -5.87
C LYS A 92 18.60 16.42 -7.01
N VAL A 93 18.16 17.63 -7.31
CA VAL A 93 18.79 18.47 -8.34
C VAL A 93 20.19 18.92 -7.89
N GLU A 94 20.40 19.25 -6.62
CA GLU A 94 21.74 19.57 -6.06
C GLU A 94 22.70 18.38 -6.15
N GLU A 95 22.24 17.15 -5.87
CA GLU A 95 23.04 15.92 -6.05
C GLU A 95 23.50 15.73 -7.49
N VAL A 96 22.57 15.91 -8.44
CA VAL A 96 22.88 15.81 -9.88
C VAL A 96 23.86 16.89 -10.30
N LEU A 97 23.61 18.13 -9.91
CA LEU A 97 24.50 19.27 -10.21
C LEU A 97 25.93 19.04 -9.69
N ARG A 98 26.03 18.53 -8.44
CA ARG A 98 27.34 18.21 -7.84
C ARG A 98 28.04 17.08 -8.58
N LYS A 99 27.30 16.05 -8.98
CA LYS A 99 27.84 14.88 -9.67
C LYS A 99 28.30 15.19 -11.09
N GLU A 100 27.51 15.98 -11.82
CA GLU A 100 27.73 16.24 -13.25
C GLU A 100 28.67 17.45 -13.48
N GLU A 101 28.54 18.52 -12.69
CA GLU A 101 29.27 19.79 -12.90
C GLU A 101 30.24 20.12 -11.74
N GLY A 102 30.24 19.40 -10.64
CA GLY A 102 31.05 19.70 -9.45
C GLY A 102 30.64 20.99 -8.75
N LYS A 103 29.45 21.52 -9.00
CA LYS A 103 28.93 22.79 -8.50
C LYS A 103 27.86 22.59 -7.42
N THR A 104 27.64 23.63 -6.64
CA THR A 104 26.56 23.82 -5.68
C THR A 104 25.53 24.81 -6.22
N ARG A 105 24.34 24.90 -5.60
CA ARG A 105 23.34 25.92 -5.94
C ARG A 105 23.87 27.34 -5.78
N TYR A 106 24.78 27.56 -4.81
CA TYR A 106 25.38 28.86 -4.55
C TYR A 106 26.29 29.33 -5.67
N ASP A 107 26.95 28.39 -6.38
CA ASP A 107 27.81 28.71 -7.55
C ASP A 107 26.98 29.15 -8.77
N LEU A 108 25.72 28.69 -8.86
CA LEU A 108 24.80 29.08 -9.94
C LEU A 108 24.04 30.37 -9.63
N GLY A 109 23.73 30.61 -8.37
CA GLY A 109 22.74 31.60 -7.95
C GLY A 109 21.30 31.13 -8.09
N ARG A 110 20.36 31.80 -7.37
CA ARG A 110 18.97 31.39 -7.22
C ARG A 110 18.24 31.19 -8.55
N GLU A 111 18.32 32.17 -9.46
CA GLU A 111 17.59 32.12 -10.74
C GLU A 111 17.99 30.93 -11.59
N LYS A 112 19.29 30.76 -11.86
CA LYS A 112 19.78 29.65 -12.71
C LYS A 112 19.57 28.27 -12.05
N PHE A 113 19.61 28.19 -10.73
CA PHE A 113 19.30 26.96 -10.03
C PHE A 113 17.82 26.61 -10.17
N LEU A 114 16.92 27.58 -10.02
CA LEU A 114 15.47 27.35 -10.22
C LEU A 114 15.16 26.94 -11.66
N GLU A 115 15.83 27.50 -12.67
CA GLU A 115 15.70 27.03 -14.08
C GLU A 115 15.98 25.52 -14.18
N ARG A 116 17.07 25.03 -13.54
CA ARG A 116 17.41 23.60 -13.51
C ARG A 116 16.35 22.75 -12.80
N VAL A 117 15.72 23.28 -11.74
CA VAL A 117 14.66 22.57 -11.04
C VAL A 117 13.39 22.50 -11.89
N TRP A 118 13.06 23.55 -12.63
CA TRP A 118 11.94 23.53 -13.58
C TRP A 118 12.15 22.52 -14.73
N GLU A 119 13.35 22.48 -15.34
CA GLU A 119 13.72 21.48 -16.35
C GLU A 119 13.57 20.04 -15.79
N TRP A 120 14.00 19.84 -14.54
CA TRP A 120 13.84 18.57 -13.83
C TRP A 120 12.36 18.20 -13.66
N LYS A 121 11.53 19.15 -13.22
CA LYS A 121 10.08 18.96 -13.03
C LYS A 121 9.39 18.57 -14.34
N GLU A 122 9.70 19.23 -15.46
CA GLU A 122 9.13 18.90 -16.77
C GLU A 122 9.48 17.45 -17.15
N LYS A 123 10.76 17.11 -17.11
CA LYS A 123 11.25 15.78 -17.49
C LYS A 123 10.60 14.65 -16.69
N TYR A 124 10.52 14.79 -15.38
CA TYR A 124 10.00 13.71 -14.51
C TYR A 124 8.49 13.77 -14.34
N GLY A 125 7.86 14.92 -14.45
CA GLY A 125 6.42 15.06 -14.48
C GLY A 125 5.81 14.31 -15.67
N ASP A 126 6.36 14.51 -16.87
CA ASP A 126 5.92 13.80 -18.09
C ASP A 126 6.13 12.27 -17.95
N ARG A 127 7.26 11.86 -17.39
CA ARG A 127 7.55 10.44 -17.15
C ARG A 127 6.56 9.78 -16.20
N ILE A 128 6.14 10.48 -15.14
CA ILE A 128 5.13 10.01 -14.20
C ILE A 128 3.80 9.80 -14.90
N VAL A 129 3.36 10.74 -15.73
CA VAL A 129 2.11 10.64 -16.51
C VAL A 129 2.16 9.46 -17.48
N GLU A 130 3.28 9.25 -18.18
CA GLU A 130 3.47 8.08 -19.04
C GLU A 130 3.33 6.76 -18.27
N GLN A 131 3.96 6.66 -17.10
CA GLN A 131 3.86 5.46 -16.26
C GLN A 131 2.42 5.20 -15.83
N GLN A 132 1.68 6.23 -15.40
CA GLN A 132 0.28 6.11 -15.00
C GLN A 132 -0.61 5.70 -16.18
N LYS A 133 -0.46 6.31 -17.35
CA LYS A 133 -1.20 5.94 -18.56
C LYS A 133 -0.94 4.48 -18.97
N SER A 134 0.30 4.03 -18.87
CA SER A 134 0.68 2.65 -19.20
C SER A 134 0.05 1.63 -18.25
N MET A 135 -0.24 2.02 -17.00
CA MET A 135 -0.98 1.19 -16.03
C MET A 135 -2.50 1.25 -16.21
N GLY A 136 -3.02 2.00 -17.20
CA GLY A 136 -4.45 2.12 -17.46
C GLY A 136 -5.20 3.08 -16.54
N VAL A 137 -4.50 4.02 -15.90
CA VAL A 137 -5.10 5.01 -15.00
C VAL A 137 -6.09 5.91 -15.74
N SER A 138 -7.33 6.00 -15.25
CA SER A 138 -8.45 6.70 -15.91
C SER A 138 -8.77 8.07 -15.33
N CYS A 139 -7.72 8.86 -15.06
CA CYS A 139 -7.84 10.23 -14.57
C CYS A 139 -8.36 11.20 -15.64
N ASP A 140 -8.96 12.28 -15.22
CA ASP A 140 -9.25 13.44 -16.09
C ASP A 140 -7.98 14.26 -16.31
N TRP A 141 -7.21 13.86 -17.34
CA TRP A 141 -5.91 14.45 -17.65
C TRP A 141 -6.00 15.94 -18.07
N ASP A 142 -7.13 16.39 -18.56
CA ASP A 142 -7.35 17.80 -18.90
C ASP A 142 -7.38 18.70 -17.66
N ARG A 143 -7.64 18.11 -16.48
CA ARG A 143 -7.62 18.78 -15.18
C ARG A 143 -6.36 18.53 -14.37
N SER A 144 -5.28 18.05 -15.00
CA SER A 144 -4.02 17.82 -14.30
C SER A 144 -3.51 19.09 -13.62
N ARG A 145 -3.10 18.98 -12.35
CA ARG A 145 -2.63 20.09 -11.52
C ARG A 145 -1.17 19.89 -11.09
N PHE A 146 -0.54 21.00 -10.77
CA PHE A 146 0.76 21.06 -10.13
C PHE A 146 0.67 21.94 -8.90
N THR A 147 1.21 21.49 -7.76
CA THR A 147 1.09 22.21 -6.48
C THR A 147 1.64 23.65 -6.50
N MET A 148 2.46 23.99 -7.51
CA MET A 148 2.96 25.37 -7.74
C MET A 148 2.35 26.01 -8.99
N ASP A 149 1.26 25.48 -9.58
CA ASP A 149 0.55 26.21 -10.63
C ASP A 149 -0.12 27.47 -10.09
N GLU A 150 -0.54 28.37 -10.98
CA GLU A 150 -1.10 29.67 -10.61
C GLU A 150 -2.30 29.55 -9.66
N THR A 151 -3.20 28.60 -9.92
CA THR A 151 -4.41 28.40 -9.08
C THR A 151 -4.03 27.92 -7.69
N CYS A 152 -3.14 26.91 -7.59
CA CYS A 152 -2.68 26.39 -6.30
C CYS A 152 -1.82 27.43 -5.55
N ALA A 153 -1.00 28.20 -6.24
CA ALA A 153 -0.19 29.28 -5.64
C ALA A 153 -1.07 30.40 -5.06
N LYS A 154 -2.19 30.75 -5.75
CA LYS A 154 -3.17 31.71 -5.22
C LYS A 154 -3.82 31.19 -3.93
N ALA A 155 -4.19 29.92 -3.91
CA ALA A 155 -4.76 29.27 -2.72
C ALA A 155 -3.78 29.28 -1.53
N VAL A 156 -2.49 29.01 -1.79
CA VAL A 156 -1.43 29.06 -0.76
C VAL A 156 -1.28 30.46 -0.17
N ARG A 157 -1.25 31.49 -1.00
CA ARG A 157 -1.17 32.88 -0.54
C ARG A 157 -2.39 33.27 0.27
N GLU A 158 -3.59 32.95 -0.22
CA GLU A 158 -4.84 33.22 0.49
C GLU A 158 -4.85 32.58 1.88
N THR A 159 -4.50 31.29 1.96
CA THR A 159 -4.46 30.57 3.24
C THR A 159 -3.45 31.18 4.21
N PHE A 160 -2.24 31.53 3.73
CA PHE A 160 -1.22 32.13 4.59
C PHE A 160 -1.69 33.49 5.16
N CYS A 161 -2.26 34.35 4.31
CA CYS A 161 -2.74 35.66 4.72
C CYS A 161 -3.93 35.57 5.67
N ASP A 162 -4.91 34.72 5.36
CA ASP A 162 -6.09 34.50 6.22
C ASP A 162 -5.70 33.99 7.61
N LEU A 163 -4.81 33.00 7.69
CA LEU A 163 -4.35 32.46 8.97
C LEU A 163 -3.48 33.48 9.73
N TYR A 164 -2.72 34.32 9.04
CA TYR A 164 -1.96 35.40 9.67
C TYR A 164 -2.88 36.48 10.24
N GLU A 165 -3.88 36.91 9.50
CA GLU A 165 -4.93 37.89 9.92
C GLU A 165 -5.70 37.38 11.15
N LYS A 166 -5.97 36.07 11.22
CA LYS A 166 -6.58 35.39 12.37
C LYS A 166 -5.61 35.19 13.56
N GLY A 167 -4.34 35.54 13.42
CA GLY A 167 -3.31 35.33 14.44
C GLY A 167 -2.95 33.86 14.67
N LEU A 168 -3.27 33.01 13.70
CA LEU A 168 -2.93 31.57 13.71
C LEU A 168 -1.56 31.29 13.07
N ILE A 169 -1.07 32.16 12.19
CA ILE A 169 0.32 32.17 11.73
C ILE A 169 1.09 33.27 12.47
N TYR A 170 2.28 32.96 12.93
CA TYR A 170 3.17 33.90 13.59
C TYR A 170 4.64 33.60 13.31
N LYS A 171 5.49 34.62 13.39
CA LYS A 171 6.95 34.45 13.38
C LYS A 171 7.45 34.47 14.84
N GLY A 172 8.22 33.48 15.23
CA GLY A 172 8.72 33.37 16.59
C GLY A 172 10.04 32.61 16.68
N ARG A 173 10.82 32.91 17.73
CA ARG A 173 12.03 32.15 18.04
C ARG A 173 11.65 30.97 18.95
N ARG A 174 11.76 29.76 18.42
CA ARG A 174 11.44 28.54 19.12
C ARG A 174 12.46 27.45 18.86
N MET A 175 12.43 26.42 19.70
CA MET A 175 13.19 25.19 19.45
C MET A 175 12.65 24.49 18.20
N ILE A 176 13.53 24.19 17.26
CA ILE A 176 13.23 23.49 16.01
C ILE A 176 14.19 22.33 15.79
N ASN A 177 13.81 21.40 14.93
CA ASN A 177 14.69 20.37 14.39
C ASN A 177 15.39 20.92 13.14
N TRP A 178 16.69 21.13 13.21
CA TRP A 178 17.49 21.63 12.08
C TRP A 178 18.29 20.49 11.44
N CYS A 179 18.27 20.38 10.14
CA CYS A 179 19.15 19.46 9.41
C CYS A 179 20.39 20.17 8.86
N PRO A 180 21.59 19.99 9.45
CA PRO A 180 22.81 20.68 8.98
C PRO A 180 23.23 20.28 7.55
N HIS A 181 22.87 19.07 7.11
CA HIS A 181 23.17 18.59 5.77
C HIS A 181 22.24 19.21 4.70
N CYS A 182 20.93 19.26 4.98
CA CYS A 182 19.94 19.86 4.07
C CYS A 182 19.88 21.38 4.24
N ARG A 183 20.45 21.92 5.33
CA ARG A 183 20.48 23.34 5.71
C ARG A 183 19.07 23.94 5.76
N THR A 184 18.17 23.27 6.47
CA THR A 184 16.78 23.72 6.61
C THR A 184 16.15 23.19 7.89
N ALA A 185 15.17 23.95 8.39
CA ALA A 185 14.28 23.51 9.45
C ALA A 185 13.39 22.33 9.00
N LEU A 186 13.04 21.47 9.93
CA LEU A 186 12.15 20.33 9.76
C LEU A 186 10.99 20.44 10.76
N SER A 187 9.82 19.97 10.36
CA SER A 187 8.71 19.72 11.30
C SER A 187 8.94 18.42 12.07
N ASP A 188 8.23 18.22 13.18
CA ASP A 188 8.36 17.00 14.01
C ASP A 188 8.07 15.72 13.22
N ALA A 189 7.09 15.76 12.31
CA ALA A 189 6.76 14.64 11.43
C ALA A 189 7.90 14.27 10.46
N GLU A 190 8.84 15.16 10.18
CA GLU A 190 9.98 14.94 9.26
C GLU A 190 11.22 14.39 9.96
N VAL A 191 11.14 14.05 11.26
CA VAL A 191 12.21 13.47 12.04
C VAL A 191 11.92 12.00 12.33
N GLU A 192 12.81 11.13 11.86
CA GLU A 192 12.78 9.69 12.14
C GLU A 192 13.74 9.38 13.28
N TYR A 193 13.25 8.66 14.29
CA TYR A 193 14.09 8.28 15.42
C TYR A 193 14.73 6.91 15.17
N LYS A 194 16.06 6.82 15.44
CA LYS A 194 16.84 5.60 15.24
C LYS A 194 17.72 5.35 16.48
N ASP A 195 17.80 4.10 16.89
CA ASP A 195 18.76 3.68 17.93
C ASP A 195 20.16 3.69 17.34
N ILE A 196 21.00 4.59 17.90
CA ILE A 196 22.40 4.75 17.47
C ILE A 196 23.32 4.41 18.65
N PRO A 197 24.34 3.58 18.41
CA PRO A 197 25.38 3.34 19.41
C PRO A 197 26.11 4.63 19.75
N GLY A 198 26.22 4.91 21.04
CA GLY A 198 26.90 6.10 21.56
C GLY A 198 27.56 5.80 22.90
N SER A 199 27.76 6.81 23.70
CA SER A 199 28.33 6.67 25.05
C SER A 199 27.68 7.69 25.99
N PHE A 200 27.70 7.36 27.27
CA PHE A 200 27.55 8.34 28.33
C PHE A 200 28.92 8.75 28.82
N TRP A 201 29.19 10.06 28.78
CA TRP A 201 30.38 10.68 29.36
C TRP A 201 30.00 11.29 30.68
N HIS A 202 30.64 10.82 31.77
CA HIS A 202 30.45 11.30 33.13
C HIS A 202 31.53 12.37 33.41
N ILE A 203 31.10 13.62 33.65
CA ILE A 203 31.94 14.80 33.71
C ILE A 203 31.76 15.47 35.08
N ARG A 204 32.86 15.90 35.71
CA ARG A 204 32.86 16.65 36.97
C ARG A 204 32.54 18.12 36.73
N TYR A 205 31.55 18.64 37.40
CA TYR A 205 31.23 20.05 37.47
C TYR A 205 31.48 20.56 38.89
N PRO A 206 32.60 21.26 39.18
CA PRO A 206 32.90 21.79 40.52
C PRO A 206 31.86 22.82 40.95
N ILE A 207 31.63 22.92 42.26
CA ILE A 207 30.76 23.92 42.88
C ILE A 207 31.60 25.15 43.27
N GLU A 208 31.14 26.33 42.95
CA GLU A 208 31.84 27.59 43.29
C GLU A 208 32.00 27.73 44.81
N GLY A 209 33.25 27.89 45.26
CA GLY A 209 33.59 28.10 46.68
C GLY A 209 33.36 26.89 47.57
N SER A 210 33.31 25.68 47.04
CA SER A 210 33.16 24.41 47.76
C SER A 210 34.07 23.35 47.17
N ASP A 211 34.41 22.33 48.00
CA ASP A 211 35.07 21.11 47.48
C ASP A 211 34.10 20.09 46.90
N GLU A 212 32.82 20.42 46.85
CA GLU A 212 31.77 19.57 46.25
C GLU A 212 31.73 19.66 44.75
N GLU A 213 31.21 18.65 44.08
CA GLU A 213 31.07 18.56 42.67
C GLU A 213 29.81 17.82 42.24
N PHE A 214 29.25 18.13 41.07
CA PHE A 214 28.29 17.28 40.38
C PHE A 214 29.03 16.33 39.45
N ILE A 215 28.52 15.13 39.32
CA ILE A 215 28.84 14.24 38.19
C ILE A 215 27.66 14.33 37.21
N ILE A 216 27.91 14.92 36.07
CA ILE A 216 26.93 15.08 34.97
C ILE A 216 27.17 13.97 33.95
N ALA A 217 26.16 13.20 33.63
CA ALA A 217 26.20 12.20 32.56
C ALA A 217 25.53 12.78 31.28
N THR A 218 26.25 12.82 30.17
CA THR A 218 25.72 13.35 28.91
C THR A 218 26.05 12.44 27.72
N THR A 219 25.17 12.38 26.75
CA THR A 219 25.41 11.72 25.45
C THR A 219 26.00 12.70 24.41
N ARG A 220 26.06 14.00 24.74
CA ARG A 220 26.44 15.09 23.84
C ARG A 220 27.44 16.04 24.50
N PRO A 221 28.72 15.64 24.73
CA PRO A 221 29.73 16.50 25.37
C PRO A 221 29.96 17.83 24.64
N GLU A 222 29.79 17.86 23.31
CA GLU A 222 29.96 19.07 22.50
C GLU A 222 28.98 20.19 22.84
N THR A 223 27.78 19.85 23.33
CA THR A 223 26.77 20.87 23.69
C THR A 223 27.04 21.50 25.05
N MET A 224 27.98 20.96 25.84
CA MET A 224 28.35 21.56 27.14
C MET A 224 28.83 22.99 27.00
N LEU A 225 29.39 23.36 25.85
CA LEU A 225 29.83 24.73 25.58
C LEU A 225 28.68 25.75 25.66
N GLY A 226 27.45 25.30 25.49
CA GLY A 226 26.23 26.08 25.60
C GLY A 226 25.49 25.92 26.94
N ASP A 227 26.08 25.24 27.92
CA ASP A 227 25.42 25.05 29.24
C ASP A 227 25.25 26.39 29.93
N SER A 228 24.06 26.65 30.46
CA SER A 228 23.71 27.88 31.19
C SER A 228 23.12 27.63 32.58
N GLY A 229 23.00 26.36 33.00
CA GLY A 229 22.53 25.96 34.32
C GLY A 229 22.75 24.48 34.63
N VAL A 230 22.50 24.10 35.87
CA VAL A 230 22.37 22.70 36.33
C VAL A 230 21.06 22.60 37.08
N ALA A 231 20.24 21.61 36.70
CA ALA A 231 18.97 21.33 37.38
C ALA A 231 19.09 20.11 38.28
N VAL A 232 18.40 20.13 39.43
CA VAL A 232 18.27 19.04 40.38
C VAL A 232 16.81 18.92 40.82
N ASN A 233 16.38 17.75 41.27
CA ASN A 233 15.00 17.59 41.74
C ASN A 233 14.83 18.34 43.10
N PRO A 234 13.76 19.11 43.29
CA PRO A 234 13.52 19.82 44.55
C PRO A 234 13.37 18.91 45.78
N ALA A 235 13.01 17.65 45.58
CA ALA A 235 12.89 16.66 46.65
C ALA A 235 14.17 15.82 46.89
N ASP A 236 15.25 16.05 46.11
CA ASP A 236 16.52 15.32 46.28
C ASP A 236 17.35 15.94 47.43
N GLU A 237 17.28 15.31 48.62
CA GLU A 237 18.01 15.73 49.82
C GLU A 237 19.52 15.88 49.59
N LYS A 238 20.08 15.13 48.65
CA LYS A 238 21.51 15.16 48.32
C LYS A 238 21.95 16.53 47.78
N TYR A 239 21.08 17.19 47.04
CA TYR A 239 21.45 18.40 46.31
C TYR A 239 20.68 19.66 46.69
N GLN A 240 19.68 19.57 47.60
CA GLN A 240 18.90 20.73 48.05
C GLN A 240 19.76 21.91 48.60
N HIS A 241 20.84 21.60 49.31
CA HIS A 241 21.72 22.60 49.90
C HIS A 241 22.58 23.36 48.85
N LEU A 242 22.61 22.89 47.60
CA LEU A 242 23.33 23.50 46.49
C LEU A 242 22.44 24.43 45.64
N VAL A 243 21.11 24.34 45.76
CA VAL A 243 20.18 25.17 44.99
C VAL A 243 20.41 26.64 45.31
N GLY A 244 20.53 27.47 44.25
CA GLY A 244 20.84 28.89 44.35
C GLY A 244 22.35 29.22 44.39
N LYS A 245 23.23 28.20 44.47
CA LYS A 245 24.66 28.36 44.26
C LYS A 245 25.01 28.21 42.78
N ASN A 246 26.29 28.31 42.44
CA ASN A 246 26.77 28.13 41.08
C ASN A 246 27.65 26.88 40.97
N ALA A 247 27.47 26.09 39.90
CA ALA A 247 28.48 25.17 39.43
C ALA A 247 29.43 25.89 38.44
N ILE A 248 30.61 25.35 38.23
CA ILE A 248 31.60 25.88 37.27
C ILE A 248 31.67 24.96 36.07
N LEU A 249 31.41 25.48 34.88
CA LEU A 249 31.51 24.72 33.65
C LEU A 249 32.97 24.38 33.35
N PRO A 250 33.35 23.09 33.29
CA PRO A 250 34.71 22.67 32.91
C PRO A 250 35.16 23.23 31.58
N LEU A 251 36.45 23.42 31.40
CA LEU A 251 37.11 23.95 30.20
C LEU A 251 36.78 25.41 29.86
N VAL A 252 35.63 25.94 30.28
CA VAL A 252 35.12 27.29 29.95
C VAL A 252 35.20 28.23 31.14
N GLY A 253 34.99 27.72 32.36
CA GLY A 253 35.01 28.54 33.60
C GLY A 253 33.72 29.36 33.82
N ARG A 254 32.66 29.18 33.04
CA ARG A 254 31.36 29.86 33.20
C ARG A 254 30.67 29.40 34.48
N LYS A 255 30.06 30.34 35.19
CA LYS A 255 29.20 30.06 36.35
C LYS A 255 27.81 29.62 35.87
N LEU A 256 27.34 28.49 36.35
CA LEU A 256 26.06 27.87 36.02
C LEU A 256 25.17 27.90 37.26
N PRO A 257 24.09 28.68 37.32
CA PRO A 257 23.16 28.66 38.45
C PRO A 257 22.58 27.25 38.61
N ILE A 258 22.48 26.81 39.86
CA ILE A 258 21.86 25.51 40.25
C ILE A 258 20.39 25.78 40.57
N VAL A 259 19.50 25.20 39.80
CA VAL A 259 18.05 25.39 39.91
C VAL A 259 17.34 24.09 40.34
N ALA A 260 16.20 24.21 41.01
CA ALA A 260 15.37 23.10 41.40
C ALA A 260 14.18 22.96 40.41
N ASP A 261 14.04 21.82 39.73
CA ASP A 261 12.97 21.58 38.77
C ASP A 261 12.51 20.12 38.79
N ASP A 262 11.20 19.90 38.80
CA ASP A 262 10.59 18.57 38.81
C ASP A 262 10.85 17.74 37.56
N TYR A 263 11.38 18.36 36.51
CA TYR A 263 11.83 17.67 35.28
C TYR A 263 12.91 16.61 35.58
N VAL A 264 13.74 16.85 36.62
CA VAL A 264 14.78 15.89 36.99
C VAL A 264 14.16 14.76 37.82
N GLU A 265 14.16 13.55 37.30
CA GLU A 265 13.58 12.38 37.97
C GLU A 265 14.45 11.92 39.16
N LEU A 266 13.79 11.68 40.30
CA LEU A 266 14.45 11.13 41.49
C LEU A 266 14.98 9.71 41.27
N GLY A 267 16.26 9.49 41.59
CA GLY A 267 16.90 8.18 41.48
C GLY A 267 17.28 7.76 40.06
N PHE A 268 17.09 8.65 39.06
CA PHE A 268 17.58 8.43 37.71
C PHE A 268 18.95 9.08 37.48
N GLY A 269 19.89 8.32 36.88
CA GLY A 269 21.23 8.80 36.53
C GLY A 269 22.01 9.31 37.76
N THR A 270 22.57 10.50 37.63
CA THR A 270 23.39 11.13 38.69
C THR A 270 22.57 12.03 39.60
N GLY A 271 21.31 12.29 39.29
CA GLY A 271 20.42 13.22 40.02
C GLY A 271 20.64 14.69 39.71
N ALA A 272 21.63 15.02 38.85
CA ALA A 272 21.88 16.38 38.36
C ALA A 272 21.97 16.39 36.84
N VAL A 273 21.32 17.34 36.19
CA VAL A 273 21.22 17.46 34.74
C VAL A 273 21.75 18.83 34.29
N LYS A 274 22.64 18.83 33.32
CA LYS A 274 23.10 20.06 32.68
C LYS A 274 21.97 20.66 31.84
N MET A 275 21.86 21.98 31.81
CA MET A 275 20.87 22.71 31.04
C MET A 275 21.48 23.44 29.87
N THR A 276 21.12 23.04 28.65
CA THR A 276 21.56 23.63 27.40
C THR A 276 20.35 24.13 26.59
N PRO A 277 19.70 25.21 26.97
CA PRO A 277 18.41 25.64 26.43
C PRO A 277 18.35 25.86 24.92
N CYS A 278 19.49 26.04 24.24
CA CYS A 278 19.52 26.23 22.79
C CYS A 278 19.60 24.90 21.98
N HIS A 279 19.89 23.77 22.63
CA HIS A 279 20.19 22.50 21.92
C HIS A 279 19.45 21.27 22.47
N ASP A 280 18.51 21.47 23.38
CA ASP A 280 17.60 20.43 23.88
C ASP A 280 16.21 21.01 24.17
N PRO A 281 15.12 20.39 23.67
CA PRO A 281 13.77 20.88 23.88
C PRO A 281 13.34 20.93 25.36
N ASN A 282 13.73 19.95 26.15
CA ASN A 282 13.38 19.90 27.58
C ASN A 282 14.18 20.94 28.37
N ASP A 283 15.47 21.07 28.06
CA ASP A 283 16.32 22.10 28.66
C ASP A 283 15.82 23.52 28.33
N TYR A 284 15.23 23.70 27.15
CA TYR A 284 14.62 24.97 26.76
C TYR A 284 13.45 25.35 27.66
N GLU A 285 12.54 24.38 27.93
CA GLU A 285 11.39 24.62 28.80
C GLU A 285 11.81 24.90 30.26
N VAL A 286 12.79 24.13 30.79
CA VAL A 286 13.39 24.41 32.09
C VAL A 286 14.06 25.79 32.07
N GLY A 287 14.79 26.11 31.01
CA GLY A 287 15.47 27.41 30.84
C GLY A 287 14.50 28.58 30.86
N LEU A 288 13.30 28.46 30.24
CA LEU A 288 12.26 29.49 30.30
C LEU A 288 11.71 29.68 31.71
N ARG A 289 11.42 28.58 32.43
CA ARG A 289 10.87 28.62 33.80
C ARG A 289 11.84 29.29 34.77
N HIS A 290 13.13 29.04 34.59
CA HIS A 290 14.18 29.53 35.48
C HIS A 290 14.98 30.74 34.92
N ASN A 291 14.57 31.28 33.79
CA ASN A 291 15.21 32.40 33.11
C ASN A 291 16.71 32.16 32.88
N LEU A 292 17.11 30.97 32.45
CA LEU A 292 18.48 30.62 32.12
C LEU A 292 18.89 31.29 30.78
N GLU A 293 20.18 31.60 30.70
CA GLU A 293 20.74 32.21 29.47
C GLU A 293 20.63 31.25 28.27
N GLN A 294 20.23 31.76 27.09
CA GLN A 294 20.12 31.00 25.86
C GLN A 294 21.42 31.13 25.05
N ILE A 295 22.34 30.19 25.24
CA ILE A 295 23.67 30.19 24.63
C ILE A 295 23.69 29.16 23.49
N GLN A 296 23.75 29.66 22.26
CA GLN A 296 23.92 28.82 21.07
C GLN A 296 25.38 28.45 20.89
N CYS A 297 25.73 27.18 20.84
CA CYS A 297 27.08 26.68 20.67
C CYS A 297 27.30 25.86 19.38
N ILE A 298 26.26 25.62 18.60
CA ILE A 298 26.33 24.94 17.29
C ILE A 298 25.56 25.79 16.28
N ASP A 299 26.16 26.05 15.12
CA ASP A 299 25.58 26.83 14.04
C ASP A 299 24.74 25.95 13.06
N GLU A 300 24.24 26.58 12.02
CA GLU A 300 23.41 25.93 10.97
C GLU A 300 24.20 24.93 10.12
N ASP A 301 25.52 24.98 10.08
CA ASP A 301 26.38 24.01 9.42
C ASP A 301 26.80 22.84 10.33
N GLY A 302 26.33 22.85 11.58
CA GLY A 302 26.70 21.85 12.58
C GLY A 302 28.11 22.04 13.12
N ARG A 303 28.63 23.27 13.08
CA ARG A 303 29.95 23.66 13.60
C ARG A 303 29.81 24.36 14.92
N ILE A 304 30.86 24.24 15.75
CA ILE A 304 30.91 24.92 17.03
C ILE A 304 31.08 26.42 16.82
N ILE A 305 30.32 27.19 17.59
CA ILE A 305 30.41 28.63 17.77
C ILE A 305 30.39 28.97 19.26
N ASN A 306 30.95 30.08 19.67
CA ASN A 306 31.04 30.49 21.06
C ASN A 306 31.78 29.49 21.98
N GLY A 307 32.56 28.59 21.39
CA GLY A 307 33.29 27.52 22.08
C GLY A 307 34.81 27.78 22.20
N GLY A 308 35.27 28.99 21.90
CA GLY A 308 36.68 29.37 22.01
C GLY A 308 37.59 28.60 21.07
N LYS A 309 38.51 27.78 21.61
CA LYS A 309 39.45 27.01 20.79
C LYS A 309 38.83 25.97 19.89
N TYR A 310 37.51 25.61 20.10
CA TYR A 310 36.79 24.65 19.32
C TYR A 310 35.96 25.29 18.19
N ASP A 311 35.95 26.63 18.09
CA ASP A 311 35.17 27.36 17.09
C ASP A 311 35.52 26.91 15.66
N GLY A 312 34.49 26.70 14.84
CA GLY A 312 34.62 26.26 13.46
C GLY A 312 34.80 24.75 13.27
N MET A 313 35.05 23.97 14.35
CA MET A 313 35.13 22.51 14.25
C MET A 313 33.75 21.91 13.96
N ASP A 314 33.70 20.82 13.18
CA ASP A 314 32.51 19.97 13.11
C ASP A 314 32.15 19.44 14.50
N ARG A 315 30.87 19.38 14.84
CA ARG A 315 30.35 18.99 16.17
C ARG A 315 30.89 17.63 16.67
N TYR A 316 31.13 16.67 15.79
CA TYR A 316 31.67 15.36 16.18
C TYR A 316 33.18 15.35 16.35
N GLU A 317 33.89 16.19 15.61
CA GLU A 317 35.32 16.43 15.82
C GLU A 317 35.56 17.20 17.12
N ALA A 318 34.75 18.23 17.36
CA ALA A 318 34.76 18.98 18.61
C ALA A 318 34.43 18.08 19.81
N ARG A 319 33.46 17.17 19.69
CA ARG A 319 33.17 16.17 20.73
C ARG A 319 34.41 15.37 21.14
N LYS A 320 35.19 14.90 20.16
CA LYS A 320 36.45 14.17 20.44
C LYS A 320 37.47 15.02 21.10
N ALA A 321 37.64 16.26 20.64
CA ALA A 321 38.62 17.20 21.23
C ALA A 321 38.23 17.58 22.67
N ILE A 322 36.95 17.88 22.91
CA ILE A 322 36.44 18.22 24.24
C ILE A 322 36.65 17.07 25.23
N VAL A 323 36.31 15.83 24.81
CA VAL A 323 36.50 14.63 25.64
C VAL A 323 37.95 14.42 25.98
N ALA A 324 38.89 14.60 25.05
CA ALA A 324 40.34 14.52 25.31
C ALA A 324 40.80 15.58 26.31
N ASP A 325 40.37 16.83 26.16
CA ASP A 325 40.72 17.92 27.09
C ASP A 325 40.13 17.71 28.50
N LEU A 326 38.91 17.14 28.59
CA LEU A 326 38.29 16.78 29.89
C LEU A 326 39.05 15.66 30.60
N GLU A 327 39.58 14.69 29.85
CA GLU A 327 40.43 13.62 30.35
C GLU A 327 41.77 14.16 30.83
N GLU A 328 42.44 14.98 30.00
CA GLU A 328 43.73 15.60 30.33
C GLU A 328 43.66 16.48 31.60
N GLN A 329 42.56 17.22 31.77
CA GLN A 329 42.35 18.11 32.93
C GLN A 329 41.70 17.40 34.12
N GLY A 330 41.42 16.10 34.03
CA GLY A 330 40.87 15.28 35.13
C GLY A 330 39.38 15.49 35.40
N TYR A 331 38.66 16.13 34.50
CA TYR A 331 37.18 16.29 34.61
C TYR A 331 36.40 15.08 34.10
N LEU A 332 36.95 14.21 33.26
CA LEU A 332 36.31 13.01 32.79
C LEU A 332 36.42 11.91 33.84
N VAL A 333 35.28 11.41 34.36
CA VAL A 333 35.24 10.39 35.40
C VAL A 333 35.21 8.98 34.81
N LYS A 334 34.33 8.76 33.84
CA LYS A 334 34.18 7.48 33.12
C LYS A 334 33.42 7.67 31.81
N VAL A 335 33.54 6.68 30.93
CA VAL A 335 32.77 6.57 29.70
C VAL A 335 32.07 5.21 29.67
N GLU A 336 30.74 5.21 29.49
CA GLU A 336 29.95 3.98 29.42
C GLU A 336 29.32 3.85 28.05
N PRO A 337 29.40 2.68 27.39
CA PRO A 337 28.66 2.43 26.18
C PRO A 337 27.14 2.60 26.43
N TYR A 338 26.48 3.32 25.54
CA TYR A 338 25.04 3.60 25.63
C TYR A 338 24.42 3.66 24.24
N SER A 339 23.26 3.04 24.06
CA SER A 339 22.48 3.18 22.84
C SER A 339 21.27 4.07 23.14
N HIS A 340 21.06 5.07 22.34
CA HIS A 340 19.96 6.01 22.54
C HIS A 340 19.26 6.34 21.23
N ASN A 341 18.02 6.75 21.35
CA ASN A 341 17.15 7.07 20.24
C ASN A 341 17.44 8.50 19.76
N VAL A 342 17.92 8.62 18.52
CA VAL A 342 18.38 9.90 17.95
C VAL A 342 17.52 10.28 16.76
N GLY A 343 17.05 11.54 16.75
CA GLY A 343 16.33 12.12 15.61
C GLY A 343 17.21 12.26 14.38
N CYS A 344 16.74 11.74 13.26
CA CYS A 344 17.38 11.79 11.96
C CYS A 344 16.45 12.45 10.93
N CYS A 345 17.01 13.22 10.02
CA CYS A 345 16.26 13.79 8.90
C CYS A 345 15.69 12.65 8.02
N TYR A 346 14.39 12.64 7.79
CA TYR A 346 13.70 11.64 7.00
C TYR A 346 14.18 11.55 5.53
N ARG A 347 14.82 12.61 5.02
CA ARG A 347 15.32 12.71 3.64
C ARG A 347 16.77 12.26 3.47
N CYS A 348 17.69 12.81 4.26
CA CYS A 348 19.11 12.50 4.11
C CYS A 348 19.62 11.46 5.12
N GLY A 349 18.81 11.08 6.12
CA GLY A 349 19.18 10.13 7.17
C GLY A 349 20.23 10.64 8.15
N LYS A 350 20.66 11.92 8.06
CA LYS A 350 21.63 12.50 8.97
C LYS A 350 20.96 12.96 10.26
N VAL A 351 21.72 12.93 11.34
CA VAL A 351 21.27 13.35 12.67
C VAL A 351 20.91 14.83 12.64
N VAL A 352 19.69 15.16 13.10
CA VAL A 352 19.23 16.54 13.24
C VAL A 352 19.84 17.23 14.46
N GLU A 353 19.85 18.56 14.43
CA GLU A 353 20.31 19.38 15.52
C GLU A 353 19.14 20.18 16.10
N PRO A 354 18.68 19.91 17.33
CA PRO A 354 17.77 20.81 18.00
C PRO A 354 18.44 22.18 18.21
N MET A 355 17.79 23.25 17.74
CA MET A 355 18.32 24.62 17.91
C MET A 355 17.21 25.66 17.97
N LEU A 356 17.51 26.79 18.62
CA LEU A 356 16.63 27.94 18.64
C LEU A 356 16.77 28.74 17.35
N SER A 357 15.68 28.92 16.61
CA SER A 357 15.68 29.70 15.39
C SER A 357 14.41 30.54 15.23
N PRO A 358 14.47 31.73 14.63
CA PRO A 358 13.30 32.52 14.26
C PRO A 358 12.68 31.92 13.00
N GLN A 359 11.51 31.28 13.14
CA GLN A 359 10.79 30.59 12.07
C GLN A 359 9.32 31.01 12.03
N TRP A 360 8.62 30.67 10.95
CA TRP A 360 7.19 30.83 10.85
C TRP A 360 6.47 29.56 11.34
N PHE A 361 5.43 29.75 12.15
CA PHE A 361 4.67 28.69 12.77
C PHE A 361 3.16 28.86 12.57
N VAL A 362 2.46 27.73 12.51
CA VAL A 362 1.01 27.66 12.62
C VAL A 362 0.64 27.19 14.03
N LYS A 363 -0.24 27.92 14.70
CA LYS A 363 -0.85 27.51 15.98
C LYS A 363 -1.81 26.35 15.72
N MET A 364 -1.44 25.17 16.20
CA MET A 364 -2.18 23.96 15.87
C MET A 364 -3.37 23.69 16.77
N GLU A 365 -3.37 24.11 18.03
CA GLU A 365 -4.43 23.80 19.00
C GLU A 365 -5.85 24.11 18.50
N PRO A 366 -6.15 25.34 17.99
CA PRO A 366 -7.50 25.65 17.50
C PRO A 366 -7.91 24.88 16.26
N LEU A 367 -6.95 24.59 15.38
CA LEU A 367 -7.15 23.81 14.14
C LEU A 367 -7.36 22.31 14.45
N ALA A 368 -6.58 21.80 15.39
CA ALA A 368 -6.66 20.40 15.82
C ALA A 368 -8.02 20.08 16.42
N LYS A 369 -8.61 20.99 17.21
CA LYS A 369 -9.92 20.78 17.79
C LYS A 369 -11.00 20.49 16.73
N LYS A 370 -11.11 21.31 15.70
CA LYS A 370 -12.05 21.12 14.59
C LYS A 370 -11.79 19.81 13.85
N ALA A 371 -10.51 19.47 13.65
CA ALA A 371 -10.08 18.26 12.95
C ALA A 371 -10.35 16.97 13.77
N ILE A 372 -10.27 17.04 15.09
CA ILE A 372 -10.66 15.96 16.01
C ILE A 372 -12.16 15.74 16.01
N ASP A 373 -12.94 16.83 16.14
CA ASP A 373 -14.39 16.77 16.22
C ASP A 373 -15.02 16.13 14.97
N VAL A 374 -14.56 16.49 13.77
CA VAL A 374 -15.11 15.98 12.50
C VAL A 374 -14.88 14.47 12.30
N VAL A 375 -13.87 13.90 12.95
CA VAL A 375 -13.61 12.46 12.95
C VAL A 375 -14.38 11.77 14.06
N LYS A 376 -14.45 12.36 15.27
CA LYS A 376 -15.21 11.80 16.40
C LYS A 376 -16.72 11.76 16.14
N ASP A 377 -17.29 12.74 15.43
CA ASP A 377 -18.71 12.76 15.06
C ASP A 377 -19.05 11.89 13.82
N GLY A 378 -18.06 11.28 13.18
CA GLY A 378 -18.21 10.32 12.09
C GLY A 378 -18.45 10.93 10.71
N ARG A 379 -18.31 12.25 10.53
CA ARG A 379 -18.32 12.89 9.21
C ARG A 379 -17.18 12.42 8.32
N ILE A 380 -16.01 12.18 8.93
CA ILE A 380 -14.88 11.52 8.27
C ILE A 380 -14.68 10.14 8.91
N LYS A 381 -14.61 9.10 8.06
CA LYS A 381 -14.39 7.71 8.48
C LYS A 381 -13.08 7.18 7.92
N PHE A 382 -12.30 6.51 8.76
CA PHE A 382 -11.11 5.78 8.33
C PHE A 382 -11.44 4.32 8.02
N VAL A 383 -10.94 3.82 6.93
CA VAL A 383 -11.00 2.41 6.54
C VAL A 383 -9.56 1.91 6.35
N PRO A 384 -9.09 0.93 7.15
CA PRO A 384 -9.78 0.31 8.30
C PRO A 384 -9.85 1.22 9.52
N GLU A 385 -10.87 1.00 10.37
CA GLU A 385 -11.19 1.84 11.54
C GLU A 385 -10.05 2.00 12.54
N ARG A 386 -9.12 1.03 12.62
CA ARG A 386 -7.95 1.11 13.53
C ARG A 386 -7.12 2.39 13.37
N PHE A 387 -7.09 2.98 12.18
CA PHE A 387 -6.36 4.23 11.93
C PHE A 387 -7.04 5.47 12.49
N THR A 388 -8.31 5.40 12.86
CA THR A 388 -8.99 6.46 13.61
C THR A 388 -8.27 6.75 14.93
N LYS A 389 -7.92 5.69 15.69
CA LYS A 389 -7.18 5.84 16.94
C LYS A 389 -5.78 6.42 16.72
N THR A 390 -5.09 5.98 15.68
CA THR A 390 -3.76 6.48 15.30
C THR A 390 -3.81 7.98 14.97
N TYR A 391 -4.80 8.40 14.17
CA TYR A 391 -5.02 9.79 13.82
C TYR A 391 -5.34 10.67 15.05
N LEU A 392 -6.31 10.25 15.88
CA LEU A 392 -6.73 11.00 17.06
C LEU A 392 -5.59 11.16 18.06
N ASN A 393 -4.83 10.10 18.34
CA ASN A 393 -3.69 10.17 19.25
C ASN A 393 -2.63 11.19 18.79
N TRP A 394 -2.40 11.31 17.50
CA TRP A 394 -1.47 12.29 16.96
C TRP A 394 -2.03 13.71 17.05
N MET A 395 -3.31 13.91 16.68
CA MET A 395 -3.95 15.23 16.68
C MET A 395 -4.13 15.80 18.10
N GLU A 396 -4.37 14.93 19.09
CA GLU A 396 -4.51 15.34 20.51
C GLU A 396 -3.17 15.79 21.12
N ASN A 397 -2.04 15.39 20.52
CA ASN A 397 -0.69 15.74 20.99
C ASN A 397 0.09 16.58 19.98
N VAL A 398 -0.57 17.23 19.03
CA VAL A 398 0.13 18.00 18.00
C VAL A 398 0.67 19.32 18.57
N HIS A 399 1.94 19.64 18.21
CA HIS A 399 2.58 20.91 18.52
C HIS A 399 2.43 21.91 17.37
N ASP A 400 2.78 23.18 17.64
CA ASP A 400 2.81 24.22 16.60
C ASP A 400 3.69 23.80 15.42
N TRP A 401 3.16 23.93 14.23
CA TRP A 401 3.81 23.46 13.00
C TRP A 401 4.76 24.50 12.44
N CYS A 402 6.06 24.21 12.40
CA CYS A 402 7.06 25.01 11.70
C CYS A 402 6.87 24.90 10.19
N ILE A 403 6.52 25.99 9.53
CA ILE A 403 6.15 26.02 8.10
C ILE A 403 7.21 26.66 7.19
N SER A 404 8.25 27.31 7.72
CA SER A 404 9.32 27.91 6.91
C SER A 404 10.44 26.93 6.60
N ARG A 405 10.98 27.01 5.40
CA ARG A 405 12.10 26.19 4.90
C ARG A 405 13.11 27.08 4.19
N GLN A 406 14.39 26.90 4.49
CA GLN A 406 15.52 27.65 3.90
C GLN A 406 15.93 27.06 2.56
N LEU A 407 14.93 26.91 1.66
CA LEU A 407 15.07 26.39 0.31
C LEU A 407 14.86 27.51 -0.71
N TRP A 408 15.23 27.24 -1.96
CA TRP A 408 14.90 28.12 -3.08
C TRP A 408 13.70 27.61 -3.88
N TRP A 409 13.46 26.28 -3.87
CA TRP A 409 12.37 25.63 -4.57
C TRP A 409 11.14 25.45 -3.66
N GLY A 410 10.07 26.16 -3.98
CA GLY A 410 8.79 26.13 -3.25
C GLY A 410 8.03 27.45 -3.33
N HIS A 411 6.92 27.52 -2.60
CA HIS A 411 6.12 28.76 -2.44
C HIS A 411 6.84 29.72 -1.50
N GLN A 412 7.38 30.79 -2.05
CA GLN A 412 8.05 31.83 -1.24
C GLN A 412 7.05 32.52 -0.31
N ILE A 413 7.43 32.67 0.95
CA ILE A 413 6.59 33.26 1.99
C ILE A 413 6.15 34.67 1.57
N PRO A 414 4.83 35.00 1.63
CA PRO A 414 4.29 36.29 1.21
C PRO A 414 4.40 37.36 2.33
N ALA A 415 5.61 37.57 2.86
CA ALA A 415 5.90 38.50 3.93
C ALA A 415 7.07 39.38 3.56
N TRP A 416 7.00 40.67 3.89
CA TRP A 416 8.02 41.68 3.61
C TRP A 416 8.42 42.39 4.88
N TYR A 417 9.73 42.54 5.11
CA TYR A 417 10.34 43.21 6.27
C TYR A 417 10.69 44.64 5.94
N CYS A 418 10.15 45.61 6.69
CA CYS A 418 10.47 46.99 6.54
C CYS A 418 11.78 47.33 7.29
N ALA A 419 12.77 47.85 6.58
CA ALA A 419 14.05 48.27 7.18
C ALA A 419 13.89 49.52 8.06
N ASP A 420 12.87 50.36 7.80
CA ASP A 420 12.73 51.64 8.48
C ASP A 420 11.93 51.57 9.79
N CYS A 421 10.91 50.71 9.87
CA CYS A 421 10.07 50.60 11.08
C CYS A 421 10.02 49.21 11.69
N GLY A 422 10.62 48.20 11.07
CA GLY A 422 10.64 46.83 11.54
C GLY A 422 9.29 46.06 11.40
N HIS A 423 8.28 46.69 10.76
CA HIS A 423 6.98 46.07 10.54
C HIS A 423 7.07 44.93 9.52
N ILE A 424 6.29 43.90 9.70
CA ILE A 424 6.15 42.78 8.76
C ILE A 424 4.82 42.97 8.00
N THR A 425 4.91 43.28 6.71
CA THR A 425 3.76 43.34 5.81
C THR A 425 3.47 41.94 5.23
N VAL A 426 2.30 41.42 5.42
CA VAL A 426 1.85 40.16 4.82
C VAL A 426 0.73 40.47 3.80
N SER A 427 0.93 40.04 2.55
CA SER A 427 0.04 40.45 1.46
C SER A 427 -0.26 39.33 0.47
N ARG A 428 -1.51 39.31 -0.04
CA ARG A 428 -1.95 38.42 -1.12
C ARG A 428 -1.28 38.73 -2.46
N GLU A 429 -0.95 40.01 -2.68
CA GLU A 429 -0.19 40.49 -3.83
C GLU A 429 1.24 40.83 -3.41
N ASP A 430 2.15 41.00 -4.37
CA ASP A 430 3.50 41.43 -4.05
C ASP A 430 3.52 42.86 -3.53
N ALA A 431 3.94 43.05 -2.27
CA ALA A 431 3.95 44.35 -1.63
C ALA A 431 5.02 45.24 -2.28
N THR A 432 4.67 46.52 -2.50
CA THR A 432 5.56 47.55 -3.06
C THR A 432 6.03 48.57 -2.02
N GLU A 433 5.34 48.59 -0.87
CA GLU A 433 5.65 49.46 0.28
C GLU A 433 5.18 48.84 1.59
N CYS A 434 5.72 49.30 2.69
CA CYS A 434 5.35 48.90 4.04
C CYS A 434 3.92 49.37 4.37
N GLU A 435 3.06 48.45 4.85
CA GLU A 435 1.70 48.77 5.27
C GLU A 435 1.62 49.77 6.42
N CYS A 436 2.64 49.80 7.31
CA CYS A 436 2.67 50.64 8.49
C CYS A 436 3.21 52.05 8.21
N CYS A 437 4.36 52.19 7.54
CA CYS A 437 5.05 53.48 7.38
C CYS A 437 5.20 53.94 5.92
N HIS A 438 4.63 53.16 4.96
CA HIS A 438 4.67 53.41 3.52
C HIS A 438 6.10 53.49 2.93
N SER A 439 7.12 53.03 3.66
CA SER A 439 8.46 52.92 3.15
C SER A 439 8.56 51.91 2.02
N LYS A 440 9.39 52.22 1.02
CA LYS A 440 9.75 51.31 -0.07
C LYS A 440 10.97 50.43 0.26
N HIS A 441 11.57 50.62 1.43
CA HIS A 441 12.71 49.82 1.90
C HIS A 441 12.18 48.52 2.56
N ILE A 442 11.52 47.70 1.75
CA ILE A 442 10.99 46.41 2.15
C ILE A 442 11.75 45.29 1.44
N THR A 443 11.97 44.18 2.16
CA THR A 443 12.62 42.98 1.62
C THR A 443 11.72 41.78 1.86
N ARG A 444 11.46 41.02 0.82
CA ARG A 444 10.66 39.81 0.92
C ARG A 444 11.42 38.75 1.70
N ASP A 445 10.69 37.95 2.48
CA ASP A 445 11.21 36.76 3.15
C ASP A 445 11.84 35.83 2.12
N GLU A 446 13.05 35.32 2.37
CA GLU A 446 13.78 34.45 1.44
C GLU A 446 13.34 32.99 1.53
N ASP A 447 12.73 32.63 2.65
CA ASP A 447 12.26 31.28 2.91
C ASP A 447 11.04 30.91 2.05
N VAL A 448 10.86 29.61 1.86
CA VAL A 448 9.67 29.04 1.24
C VAL A 448 8.85 28.29 2.28
N LEU A 449 7.59 28.06 1.96
CA LEU A 449 6.69 27.24 2.79
C LEU A 449 7.03 25.75 2.68
N ASP A 450 6.80 25.03 3.76
CA ASP A 450 6.79 23.57 3.78
C ASP A 450 5.90 23.04 2.65
N THR A 451 6.37 22.02 1.92
CA THR A 451 5.61 21.37 0.82
C THR A 451 4.22 20.91 1.27
N TRP A 452 4.12 20.46 2.52
CA TRP A 452 2.85 20.00 3.11
C TRP A 452 1.84 21.13 3.33
N PHE A 453 2.27 22.40 3.31
CA PHE A 453 1.35 23.53 3.40
C PHE A 453 0.48 23.66 2.15
N SER A 454 1.08 23.57 0.96
CA SER A 454 0.33 23.56 -0.30
C SER A 454 -0.43 22.25 -0.51
N SER A 455 0.18 21.12 -0.17
CA SER A 455 -0.43 19.79 -0.32
C SER A 455 -1.67 19.63 0.58
N ALA A 456 -1.72 20.32 1.72
CA ALA A 456 -2.88 20.34 2.62
C ALA A 456 -4.15 20.96 1.99
N LEU A 457 -3.99 21.82 0.99
CA LEU A 457 -5.09 22.50 0.31
C LEU A 457 -5.62 21.72 -0.91
N TRP A 458 -4.98 20.60 -1.24
CA TRP A 458 -5.20 19.84 -2.47
C TRP A 458 -6.68 19.52 -2.78
N PRO A 459 -7.54 19.11 -1.82
CA PRO A 459 -8.94 18.79 -2.09
C PRO A 459 -9.78 19.95 -2.62
N PHE A 460 -9.37 21.19 -2.40
CA PHE A 460 -10.15 22.38 -2.80
C PHE A 460 -9.35 23.36 -3.66
N SER A 461 -8.03 23.49 -3.47
CA SER A 461 -7.20 24.33 -4.33
C SER A 461 -7.20 23.86 -5.78
N THR A 462 -7.24 22.54 -6.01
CA THR A 462 -7.30 21.93 -7.35
C THR A 462 -8.59 22.23 -8.10
N MET A 463 -9.64 22.60 -7.38
CA MET A 463 -10.97 22.93 -7.92
C MET A 463 -11.23 24.43 -7.99
N GLY A 464 -10.17 25.23 -7.79
CA GLY A 464 -10.21 26.68 -8.02
C GLY A 464 -10.40 27.56 -6.79
N TRP A 465 -10.46 27.01 -5.56
CA TRP A 465 -10.47 27.84 -4.36
C TRP A 465 -9.25 28.78 -4.32
N PRO A 466 -9.37 30.04 -3.90
CA PRO A 466 -10.48 30.67 -3.16
C PRO A 466 -11.69 31.13 -3.99
N GLU A 467 -11.66 30.95 -5.29
CA GLU A 467 -12.81 31.28 -6.13
C GLU A 467 -13.97 30.29 -5.87
N LYS A 468 -15.22 30.80 -5.92
CA LYS A 468 -16.43 29.96 -5.81
C LYS A 468 -16.80 29.40 -7.18
N THR A 469 -16.07 28.36 -7.61
CA THR A 469 -16.28 27.71 -8.90
C THR A 469 -17.42 26.69 -8.86
N ASP A 470 -18.05 26.41 -9.99
CA ASP A 470 -19.03 25.32 -10.13
C ASP A 470 -18.38 23.96 -9.83
N GLU A 471 -17.13 23.79 -10.21
CA GLU A 471 -16.33 22.58 -9.92
C GLU A 471 -16.21 22.35 -8.40
N LEU A 472 -15.83 23.38 -7.66
CA LEU A 472 -15.72 23.30 -6.19
C LEU A 472 -17.08 23.01 -5.54
N ASN A 473 -18.14 23.66 -6.00
CA ASN A 473 -19.48 23.45 -5.45
C ASN A 473 -20.04 22.05 -5.69
N TYR A 474 -19.69 21.43 -6.82
CA TYR A 474 -20.22 20.12 -7.20
C TYR A 474 -19.37 18.96 -6.66
N TRP A 475 -18.03 19.06 -6.71
CA TRP A 475 -17.13 17.96 -6.39
C TRP A 475 -16.62 17.94 -4.93
N TYR A 476 -16.67 19.07 -4.21
CA TYR A 476 -16.25 19.16 -2.81
C TYR A 476 -17.43 19.01 -1.84
N PRO A 477 -17.32 18.24 -0.74
CA PRO A 477 -16.18 17.40 -0.34
C PRO A 477 -15.96 16.24 -1.29
N THR A 478 -14.71 15.81 -1.44
CA THR A 478 -14.41 14.62 -2.24
C THR A 478 -14.97 13.36 -1.57
N SER A 479 -15.19 12.31 -2.35
CA SER A 479 -15.90 11.12 -1.86
C SER A 479 -15.00 10.26 -0.98
N VAL A 480 -13.79 10.01 -1.44
CA VAL A 480 -12.81 9.19 -0.73
C VAL A 480 -11.39 9.71 -0.99
N MET A 481 -10.59 9.73 0.07
CA MET A 481 -9.14 9.90 0.01
C MET A 481 -8.50 8.53 0.14
N ILE A 482 -7.69 8.13 -0.85
CA ILE A 482 -6.98 6.84 -0.85
C ILE A 482 -5.50 7.14 -0.74
N THR A 483 -4.81 6.54 0.24
CA THR A 483 -3.38 6.80 0.48
C THR A 483 -2.75 5.76 1.39
N GLY A 484 -1.42 5.71 1.45
CA GLY A 484 -0.67 4.88 2.39
C GLY A 484 -0.75 5.39 3.83
N TYR A 485 -0.61 4.47 4.80
CA TYR A 485 -0.63 4.82 6.22
C TYR A 485 0.56 5.71 6.65
N ASP A 486 1.65 5.69 5.91
CA ASP A 486 2.88 6.43 6.23
C ASP A 486 2.77 7.95 6.04
N ILE A 487 1.72 8.42 5.35
CA ILE A 487 1.47 9.85 5.15
C ILE A 487 0.17 10.35 5.82
N ILE A 488 -0.39 9.62 6.77
CA ILE A 488 -1.57 10.07 7.53
C ILE A 488 -1.28 11.42 8.20
N PHE A 489 -0.14 11.55 8.88
CA PHE A 489 0.23 12.76 9.62
C PHE A 489 0.75 13.88 8.72
N PHE A 490 1.47 13.48 7.67
CA PHE A 490 2.02 14.45 6.72
C PHE A 490 0.96 15.11 5.87
N TRP A 491 -0.05 14.34 5.44
CA TRP A 491 -0.99 14.80 4.43
C TRP A 491 -2.45 14.74 4.85
N VAL A 492 -2.95 13.58 5.27
CA VAL A 492 -4.38 13.41 5.60
C VAL A 492 -4.82 14.35 6.72
N ALA A 493 -4.09 14.38 7.83
CA ALA A 493 -4.39 15.24 8.97
C ALA A 493 -4.35 16.73 8.58
N ARG A 494 -3.36 17.11 7.75
CA ARG A 494 -3.22 18.49 7.27
C ARG A 494 -4.35 18.90 6.33
N MET A 495 -4.79 18.03 5.45
CA MET A 495 -5.99 18.28 4.62
C MET A 495 -7.24 18.45 5.47
N ILE A 496 -7.40 17.64 6.52
CA ILE A 496 -8.59 17.72 7.39
C ILE A 496 -8.65 19.07 8.11
N PHE A 497 -7.61 19.48 8.81
CA PHE A 497 -7.65 20.75 9.52
C PHE A 497 -7.70 21.96 8.57
N SER A 498 -7.03 21.91 7.42
CA SER A 498 -7.09 22.97 6.42
C SER A 498 -8.47 23.09 5.78
N GLY A 499 -9.10 21.96 5.44
CA GLY A 499 -10.47 21.94 4.91
C GLY A 499 -11.48 22.47 5.93
N MET A 500 -11.39 22.04 7.19
CA MET A 500 -12.25 22.53 8.27
C MET A 500 -12.05 24.01 8.56
N GLU A 501 -10.84 24.54 8.40
CA GLU A 501 -10.58 25.97 8.63
C GLU A 501 -10.98 26.85 7.45
N GLN A 502 -10.63 26.44 6.21
CA GLN A 502 -10.82 27.29 5.02
C GLN A 502 -12.21 27.12 4.37
N MET A 503 -12.78 25.91 4.47
CA MET A 503 -14.04 25.56 3.81
C MET A 503 -15.21 25.39 4.79
N ASP A 504 -14.93 25.35 6.10
CA ASP A 504 -15.91 25.01 7.17
C ASP A 504 -16.65 23.70 6.89
N LYS A 505 -16.00 22.79 6.18
CA LYS A 505 -16.56 21.51 5.73
C LYS A 505 -15.44 20.49 5.58
N GLU A 506 -15.76 19.21 5.86
CA GLU A 506 -14.81 18.12 5.69
C GLU A 506 -14.27 18.04 4.25
N PRO A 507 -12.94 17.79 4.05
CA PRO A 507 -12.36 17.72 2.71
C PRO A 507 -12.74 16.45 1.95
N PHE A 508 -13.08 15.39 2.67
CA PHE A 508 -13.50 14.08 2.15
C PHE A 508 -14.32 13.34 3.21
N LYS A 509 -15.14 12.38 2.76
CA LYS A 509 -16.02 11.59 3.65
C LYS A 509 -15.34 10.35 4.20
N THR A 510 -14.50 9.71 3.40
CA THR A 510 -13.82 8.47 3.76
C THR A 510 -12.32 8.62 3.51
N VAL A 511 -11.52 8.07 4.41
CA VAL A 511 -10.06 7.89 4.24
C VAL A 511 -9.79 6.40 4.14
N PHE A 512 -9.55 5.93 2.93
CA PHE A 512 -9.18 4.55 2.67
C PHE A 512 -7.65 4.41 2.71
N ILE A 513 -7.17 3.72 3.72
CA ILE A 513 -5.74 3.52 3.96
C ILE A 513 -5.29 2.18 3.41
N HIS A 514 -4.23 2.19 2.60
CA HIS A 514 -3.54 0.99 2.17
C HIS A 514 -2.18 0.83 2.86
N GLY A 515 -1.64 -0.38 2.84
CA GLY A 515 -0.30 -0.69 3.33
C GLY A 515 0.79 -0.40 2.30
N LEU A 516 2.04 -0.67 2.67
CA LEU A 516 3.20 -0.50 1.81
C LEU A 516 3.47 -1.76 0.99
N VAL A 517 3.99 -1.58 -0.22
CA VAL A 517 4.49 -2.68 -1.03
C VAL A 517 5.94 -2.96 -0.64
N ARG A 518 6.19 -4.20 -0.21
CA ARG A 518 7.49 -4.71 0.22
C ARG A 518 8.04 -5.73 -0.78
N ASP A 519 9.33 -5.95 -0.77
CA ASP A 519 9.94 -7.02 -1.57
C ASP A 519 9.53 -8.42 -1.05
N SER A 520 9.92 -9.47 -1.75
CA SER A 520 9.60 -10.87 -1.39
C SER A 520 10.11 -11.27 0.00
N GLN A 521 11.13 -10.57 0.53
CA GLN A 521 11.68 -10.78 1.88
C GLN A 521 11.00 -9.92 2.96
N GLY A 522 10.04 -9.07 2.58
CA GLY A 522 9.33 -8.19 3.49
C GLY A 522 10.05 -6.87 3.80
N ARG A 523 11.13 -6.53 3.08
CA ARG A 523 11.85 -5.26 3.25
C ARG A 523 11.17 -4.15 2.45
N LYS A 524 11.23 -2.92 2.96
CA LYS A 524 10.76 -1.73 2.21
C LYS A 524 11.56 -1.61 0.91
N MET A 525 10.86 -1.44 -0.21
CA MET A 525 11.51 -1.20 -1.50
C MET A 525 12.13 0.19 -1.52
N SER A 526 13.40 0.27 -1.92
CA SER A 526 14.09 1.54 -2.11
C SER A 526 15.17 1.45 -3.18
N LYS A 527 15.47 2.59 -3.82
CA LYS A 527 16.56 2.67 -4.81
C LYS A 527 17.93 2.40 -4.18
N SER A 528 18.12 2.81 -2.92
CA SER A 528 19.38 2.61 -2.19
C SER A 528 19.67 1.13 -1.86
N LEU A 529 18.63 0.31 -1.69
CA LEU A 529 18.75 -1.14 -1.45
C LEU A 529 18.81 -1.94 -2.74
N GLY A 530 18.57 -1.30 -3.91
CA GLY A 530 18.59 -2.00 -5.20
C GLY A 530 17.44 -3.03 -5.37
N ASN A 531 16.42 -2.99 -4.50
CA ASN A 531 15.27 -3.90 -4.53
C ASN A 531 13.99 -3.25 -5.09
N GLY A 532 14.10 -2.03 -5.60
CA GLY A 532 12.98 -1.32 -6.25
C GLY A 532 12.67 -1.92 -7.62
N ILE A 533 11.39 -2.19 -7.87
CA ILE A 533 10.88 -2.70 -9.16
C ILE A 533 10.15 -1.55 -9.86
N ASP A 534 10.50 -1.31 -11.13
CA ASP A 534 9.77 -0.34 -11.96
C ASP A 534 8.45 -0.97 -12.43
N PRO A 535 7.29 -0.33 -12.20
CA PRO A 535 6.01 -0.78 -12.72
C PRO A 535 5.99 -0.99 -14.23
N LEU A 536 6.69 -0.15 -15.00
CA LEU A 536 6.76 -0.27 -16.46
C LEU A 536 7.41 -1.56 -16.91
N GLU A 537 8.46 -2.03 -16.23
CA GLU A 537 9.10 -3.32 -16.56
C GLU A 537 8.11 -4.47 -16.39
N MET A 538 7.23 -4.39 -15.38
CA MET A 538 6.19 -5.40 -15.16
C MET A 538 5.08 -5.31 -16.21
N VAL A 539 4.64 -4.11 -16.56
CA VAL A 539 3.68 -3.89 -17.63
C VAL A 539 4.24 -4.40 -18.97
N GLU A 540 5.48 -4.09 -19.27
CA GLU A 540 6.13 -4.52 -20.51
C GLU A 540 6.23 -6.05 -20.63
N LYS A 541 6.49 -6.73 -19.50
CA LYS A 541 6.71 -8.17 -19.48
C LYS A 541 5.42 -8.99 -19.35
N TYR A 542 4.44 -8.50 -18.60
CA TYR A 542 3.26 -9.27 -18.23
C TYR A 542 1.93 -8.62 -18.65
N GLY A 543 1.93 -7.34 -18.98
CA GLY A 543 0.74 -6.53 -19.23
C GLY A 543 0.23 -5.79 -17.99
N ALA A 544 -0.47 -4.68 -18.24
CA ALA A 544 -1.01 -3.83 -17.18
C ALA A 544 -2.07 -4.56 -16.35
N ASP A 545 -2.97 -5.31 -16.97
CA ASP A 545 -4.03 -6.06 -16.29
C ASP A 545 -3.46 -7.09 -15.32
N ALA A 546 -2.38 -7.80 -15.71
CA ALA A 546 -1.72 -8.78 -14.85
C ALA A 546 -1.06 -8.12 -13.65
N LEU A 547 -0.41 -6.96 -13.82
CA LEU A 547 0.17 -6.19 -12.73
C LEU A 547 -0.92 -5.69 -11.77
N ARG A 548 -1.98 -5.06 -12.29
CA ARG A 548 -3.09 -4.53 -11.50
C ARG A 548 -3.74 -5.61 -10.64
N TYR A 549 -4.05 -6.76 -11.24
CA TYR A 549 -4.70 -7.87 -10.53
C TYR A 549 -3.78 -8.48 -9.46
N ASN A 550 -2.47 -8.60 -9.72
CA ASN A 550 -1.49 -9.04 -8.73
C ASN A 550 -1.43 -8.09 -7.52
N LEU A 551 -1.46 -6.77 -7.75
CA LEU A 551 -1.42 -5.76 -6.68
C LEU A 551 -2.66 -5.80 -5.78
N ILE A 552 -3.81 -6.28 -6.29
CA ILE A 552 -5.07 -6.28 -5.54
C ILE A 552 -5.34 -7.64 -4.90
N THR A 553 -5.02 -8.74 -5.60
CA THR A 553 -5.34 -10.09 -5.11
C THR A 553 -4.59 -10.41 -3.81
N GLY A 554 -5.36 -10.71 -2.76
CA GLY A 554 -4.82 -11.00 -1.42
C GLY A 554 -4.35 -9.76 -0.66
N ASN A 555 -4.64 -8.55 -1.16
CA ASN A 555 -4.43 -7.31 -0.44
C ASN A 555 -5.65 -7.00 0.43
N SER A 556 -5.42 -6.55 1.66
CA SER A 556 -6.46 -6.10 2.57
C SER A 556 -6.17 -4.69 3.10
N PRO A 557 -7.21 -3.91 3.42
CA PRO A 557 -7.05 -2.52 3.85
C PRO A 557 -6.04 -2.35 4.99
N GLY A 558 -5.11 -1.42 4.81
CA GLY A 558 -4.12 -1.01 5.81
C GLY A 558 -2.99 -2.00 6.10
N ASN A 559 -2.92 -3.12 5.40
CA ASN A 559 -1.87 -4.12 5.59
C ASN A 559 -0.81 -4.03 4.50
N ASP A 560 0.46 -4.21 4.89
CA ASP A 560 1.56 -4.32 3.95
C ASP A 560 1.41 -5.57 3.08
N MET A 561 1.80 -5.46 1.82
CA MET A 561 1.83 -6.58 0.91
C MET A 561 3.26 -6.89 0.45
N ARG A 562 3.57 -8.17 0.26
CA ARG A 562 4.80 -8.61 -0.40
C ARG A 562 4.55 -8.78 -1.89
N PHE A 563 5.38 -8.13 -2.68
CA PHE A 563 5.31 -8.24 -4.12
C PHE A 563 6.17 -9.41 -4.61
N TYR A 564 5.55 -10.31 -5.37
CA TYR A 564 6.19 -11.45 -6.02
C TYR A 564 6.02 -11.34 -7.52
N VAL A 565 7.13 -11.35 -8.26
CA VAL A 565 7.13 -11.26 -9.74
C VAL A 565 6.42 -12.48 -10.36
N GLU A 566 6.57 -13.64 -9.74
CA GLU A 566 5.95 -14.91 -10.17
C GLU A 566 4.41 -14.85 -10.15
N LYS A 567 3.84 -14.06 -9.25
CA LYS A 567 2.38 -13.82 -9.24
C LYS A 567 1.91 -13.02 -10.46
N CYS A 568 2.73 -12.11 -11.02
CA CYS A 568 2.39 -11.43 -12.27
C CYS A 568 2.28 -12.43 -13.42
N GLU A 569 3.13 -13.46 -13.45
CA GLU A 569 3.03 -14.53 -14.45
C GLU A 569 1.75 -15.36 -14.29
N ALA A 570 1.39 -15.69 -13.06
CA ALA A 570 0.12 -16.38 -12.77
C ALA A 570 -1.09 -15.55 -13.24
N MET A 571 -1.07 -14.23 -13.00
CA MET A 571 -2.14 -13.33 -13.45
C MET A 571 -2.17 -13.18 -14.99
N ARG A 572 -1.03 -13.17 -15.66
CA ARG A 572 -0.98 -13.25 -17.13
C ARG A 572 -1.61 -14.55 -17.64
N ASN A 573 -1.38 -15.67 -16.97
CA ASN A 573 -2.00 -16.93 -17.32
C ASN A 573 -3.52 -16.91 -17.10
N PHE A 574 -3.98 -16.20 -16.08
CA PHE A 574 -5.41 -15.94 -15.87
C PHE A 574 -6.02 -15.10 -17.00
N CYS A 575 -5.33 -14.03 -17.42
CA CYS A 575 -5.74 -13.28 -18.63
C CYS A 575 -5.89 -14.21 -19.84
N ASN A 576 -4.92 -15.09 -20.09
CA ASN A 576 -4.99 -16.05 -21.19
C ASN A 576 -6.13 -17.05 -21.04
N LYS A 577 -6.47 -17.47 -19.82
CA LYS A 577 -7.63 -18.36 -19.57
C LYS A 577 -8.95 -17.66 -19.94
N LEU A 578 -9.14 -16.43 -19.46
CA LEU A 578 -10.32 -15.63 -19.80
C LEU A 578 -10.42 -15.40 -21.32
N TRP A 579 -9.29 -15.05 -21.95
CA TRP A 579 -9.20 -14.87 -23.39
C TRP A 579 -9.60 -16.11 -24.18
N ASN A 580 -9.10 -17.28 -23.80
CA ASN A 580 -9.41 -18.55 -24.48
C ASN A 580 -10.86 -18.96 -24.25
N ALA A 581 -11.41 -18.74 -23.06
CA ALA A 581 -12.83 -18.97 -22.78
C ALA A 581 -13.71 -18.07 -23.67
N SER A 582 -13.38 -16.80 -23.78
CA SER A 582 -14.07 -15.85 -24.66
C SER A 582 -14.00 -16.26 -26.13
N ARG A 583 -12.83 -16.68 -26.61
CA ARG A 583 -12.68 -17.23 -27.97
C ARG A 583 -13.56 -18.46 -28.22
N PHE A 584 -13.61 -19.38 -27.25
CA PHE A 584 -14.49 -20.54 -27.34
C PHE A 584 -15.96 -20.12 -27.51
N VAL A 585 -16.42 -19.19 -26.68
CA VAL A 585 -17.78 -18.64 -26.77
C VAL A 585 -18.01 -18.06 -28.17
N MET A 586 -17.15 -17.14 -28.62
CA MET A 586 -17.28 -16.45 -29.90
C MET A 586 -17.30 -17.40 -31.09
N MET A 587 -16.50 -18.46 -31.10
CA MET A 587 -16.49 -19.48 -32.16
C MET A 587 -17.81 -20.27 -32.22
N ASN A 588 -18.58 -20.28 -31.14
CA ASN A 588 -19.86 -21.02 -31.07
C ASN A 588 -21.10 -20.09 -31.20
N LEU A 589 -20.89 -18.75 -31.27
CA LEU A 589 -22.00 -17.80 -31.39
C LEU A 589 -22.51 -17.68 -32.83
N THR A 590 -23.83 -17.76 -33.01
CA THR A 590 -24.57 -17.42 -34.23
C THR A 590 -25.58 -16.30 -34.00
N ILE A 591 -25.67 -15.78 -32.76
CA ILE A 591 -26.58 -14.73 -32.34
C ILE A 591 -25.87 -13.34 -32.35
N ASP A 592 -26.65 -12.28 -32.49
CA ASP A 592 -26.22 -10.89 -32.58
C ASP A 592 -26.73 -10.01 -31.43
N LYS A 593 -27.51 -10.60 -30.51
CA LYS A 593 -28.06 -9.92 -29.34
C LYS A 593 -27.73 -10.64 -28.06
N ASN A 594 -27.46 -9.85 -27.00
CA ASN A 594 -27.22 -10.35 -25.64
C ASN A 594 -28.53 -10.34 -24.86
N GLU A 595 -29.29 -11.44 -24.96
CA GLU A 595 -30.54 -11.63 -24.22
C GLU A 595 -30.65 -13.09 -23.71
N LEU A 596 -31.28 -13.28 -22.54
CA LEU A 596 -31.50 -14.62 -22.02
C LEU A 596 -32.59 -15.41 -22.81
N PRO A 597 -32.52 -16.75 -22.89
CA PRO A 597 -33.55 -17.53 -23.51
C PRO A 597 -34.82 -17.59 -22.63
N GLU A 598 -35.97 -17.85 -23.24
CA GLU A 598 -37.22 -18.02 -22.49
C GLU A 598 -37.20 -19.26 -21.56
N LYS A 599 -36.53 -20.33 -22.00
CA LYS A 599 -36.37 -21.56 -21.22
C LYS A 599 -34.93 -21.73 -20.79
N LEU A 600 -34.72 -21.93 -19.49
CA LEU A 600 -33.43 -22.22 -18.87
C LEU A 600 -33.35 -23.70 -18.49
N GLU A 601 -32.25 -24.36 -18.86
CA GLU A 601 -31.93 -25.70 -18.37
C GLU A 601 -31.29 -25.60 -16.95
N ILE A 602 -31.12 -26.74 -16.27
CA ILE A 602 -30.69 -26.77 -14.87
C ILE A 602 -29.27 -26.15 -14.69
N GLU A 603 -28.36 -26.40 -15.62
CA GLU A 603 -27.00 -25.81 -15.59
C GLU A 603 -27.02 -24.31 -15.89
N ASP A 604 -27.99 -23.83 -16.69
CA ASP A 604 -28.18 -22.41 -16.96
C ASP A 604 -28.66 -21.70 -15.69
N LYS A 605 -29.63 -22.28 -14.97
CA LYS A 605 -30.10 -21.74 -13.70
C LYS A 605 -29.00 -21.75 -12.65
N TRP A 606 -28.20 -22.82 -12.59
CA TRP A 606 -27.06 -22.90 -11.69
C TRP A 606 -26.06 -21.79 -11.90
N ILE A 607 -25.57 -21.58 -13.13
CA ILE A 607 -24.55 -20.54 -13.40
C ILE A 607 -25.10 -19.12 -13.23
N LEU A 608 -26.37 -18.89 -13.59
CA LEU A 608 -27.03 -17.60 -13.42
C LEU A 608 -27.24 -17.27 -11.93
N SER A 609 -27.64 -18.25 -11.10
CA SER A 609 -27.76 -18.06 -9.66
C SER A 609 -26.41 -17.78 -9.02
N LYS A 610 -25.36 -18.54 -9.36
CA LYS A 610 -23.99 -18.30 -8.90
C LYS A 610 -23.46 -16.93 -9.30
N LEU A 611 -23.71 -16.51 -10.54
CA LEU A 611 -23.33 -15.18 -11.04
C LEU A 611 -24.06 -14.08 -10.26
N ASN A 612 -25.35 -14.27 -10.02
CA ASN A 612 -26.18 -13.29 -9.33
C ASN A 612 -25.75 -13.08 -7.86
N ASP A 613 -25.40 -14.17 -7.16
CA ASP A 613 -24.82 -14.11 -5.82
C ASP A 613 -23.43 -13.46 -5.84
N LEU A 614 -22.59 -13.79 -6.82
CA LEU A 614 -21.30 -13.13 -7.03
C LEU A 614 -21.45 -11.62 -7.20
N VAL A 615 -22.40 -11.16 -8.03
CA VAL A 615 -22.68 -9.73 -8.25
C VAL A 615 -22.98 -9.04 -6.92
N LYS A 616 -23.85 -9.62 -6.10
CA LYS A 616 -24.19 -9.09 -4.78
C LYS A 616 -22.95 -8.99 -3.89
N GLU A 617 -22.22 -10.08 -3.74
CA GLU A 617 -21.02 -10.16 -2.89
C GLU A 617 -19.92 -9.22 -3.36
N VAL A 618 -19.69 -9.10 -4.66
CA VAL A 618 -18.70 -8.17 -5.23
C VAL A 618 -19.08 -6.73 -4.92
N CYS A 619 -20.34 -6.33 -5.14
CA CYS A 619 -20.79 -4.97 -4.84
C CYS A 619 -20.66 -4.64 -3.35
N GLU A 620 -21.05 -5.56 -2.44
CA GLU A 620 -20.90 -5.38 -0.98
C GLU A 620 -19.42 -5.22 -0.58
N ASN A 621 -18.52 -6.01 -1.14
CA ASN A 621 -17.09 -5.90 -0.88
C ASN A 621 -16.48 -4.62 -1.46
N MET A 622 -16.87 -4.22 -2.68
CA MET A 622 -16.42 -2.96 -3.29
C MET A 622 -16.85 -1.74 -2.47
N ASP A 623 -18.11 -1.71 -2.01
CA ASP A 623 -18.64 -0.61 -1.20
C ASP A 623 -18.05 -0.58 0.22
N SER A 624 -17.53 -1.73 0.71
CA SER A 624 -16.79 -1.86 1.97
C SER A 624 -15.26 -1.66 1.82
N TYR A 625 -14.77 -1.35 0.63
CA TYR A 625 -13.34 -1.23 0.30
C TYR A 625 -12.52 -2.52 0.44
N GLU A 626 -13.17 -3.69 0.48
CA GLU A 626 -12.53 -5.01 0.48
C GLU A 626 -12.22 -5.49 -0.97
N LEU A 627 -11.48 -4.66 -1.70
CA LEU A 627 -11.23 -4.84 -3.15
C LEU A 627 -10.51 -6.15 -3.46
N GLY A 628 -9.62 -6.60 -2.57
CA GLY A 628 -8.90 -7.87 -2.72
C GLY A 628 -9.82 -9.09 -2.60
N VAL A 629 -10.84 -9.01 -1.74
CA VAL A 629 -11.88 -10.06 -1.60
C VAL A 629 -12.75 -10.09 -2.84
N ALA A 630 -13.22 -8.93 -3.32
CA ALA A 630 -14.00 -8.82 -4.54
C ALA A 630 -13.26 -9.44 -5.74
N ALA A 631 -11.97 -9.09 -5.93
CA ALA A 631 -11.14 -9.67 -6.98
C ALA A 631 -11.01 -11.19 -6.86
N GLY A 632 -10.76 -11.71 -5.64
CA GLY A 632 -10.67 -13.16 -5.40
C GLY A 632 -11.93 -13.91 -5.80
N LYS A 633 -13.11 -13.40 -5.41
CA LYS A 633 -14.41 -14.00 -5.77
C LYS A 633 -14.66 -14.01 -7.30
N ILE A 634 -14.30 -12.93 -7.99
CA ILE A 634 -14.39 -12.87 -9.46
C ILE A 634 -13.44 -13.89 -10.10
N TYR A 635 -12.22 -14.01 -9.59
CA TYR A 635 -11.24 -14.99 -10.06
C TYR A 635 -11.78 -16.43 -9.94
N ASP A 636 -12.26 -16.79 -8.75
CA ASP A 636 -12.76 -18.14 -8.46
C ASP A 636 -13.98 -18.49 -9.34
N PHE A 637 -14.90 -17.54 -9.51
CA PHE A 637 -16.05 -17.74 -10.39
C PHE A 637 -15.65 -17.97 -11.86
N ILE A 638 -14.74 -17.13 -12.38
CA ILE A 638 -14.27 -17.27 -13.78
C ILE A 638 -13.56 -18.60 -13.96
N TRP A 639 -12.65 -18.93 -13.03
CA TRP A 639 -11.82 -20.11 -13.17
C TRP A 639 -12.61 -21.38 -12.95
N ASP A 640 -13.22 -21.52 -11.78
CA ASP A 640 -13.83 -22.77 -11.32
C ASP A 640 -15.24 -22.96 -11.87
N SER A 641 -16.11 -21.93 -11.82
CA SER A 641 -17.50 -22.09 -12.21
C SER A 641 -17.71 -21.96 -13.72
N TYR A 642 -17.21 -20.86 -14.30
CA TYR A 642 -17.45 -20.59 -15.72
C TYR A 642 -16.59 -21.44 -16.64
N CYS A 643 -15.24 -21.40 -16.48
CA CYS A 643 -14.32 -22.06 -17.39
C CYS A 643 -14.28 -23.58 -17.19
N ASP A 644 -14.18 -24.06 -15.94
CA ASP A 644 -13.97 -25.50 -15.68
C ASP A 644 -15.28 -26.29 -15.71
N TRP A 645 -16.42 -25.62 -15.46
CA TRP A 645 -17.71 -26.31 -15.44
C TRP A 645 -18.68 -25.85 -16.52
N TYR A 646 -19.11 -24.59 -16.50
CA TYR A 646 -20.24 -24.18 -17.35
C TYR A 646 -19.94 -24.35 -18.85
N ILE A 647 -18.76 -23.94 -19.29
CA ILE A 647 -18.30 -24.14 -20.68
C ILE A 647 -18.36 -25.64 -21.06
N GLU A 648 -17.89 -26.53 -20.20
CA GLU A 648 -17.91 -27.98 -20.46
C GLU A 648 -19.34 -28.56 -20.48
N LEU A 649 -20.20 -28.05 -19.60
CA LEU A 649 -21.62 -28.46 -19.54
C LEU A 649 -22.39 -28.05 -20.80
N THR A 650 -22.05 -26.93 -21.44
CA THR A 650 -22.76 -26.47 -22.65
C THR A 650 -22.34 -27.20 -23.94
N LYS A 651 -21.15 -27.84 -23.96
CA LYS A 651 -20.65 -28.54 -25.17
C LYS A 651 -21.60 -29.57 -25.79
N PRO A 652 -22.36 -30.43 -25.01
CA PRO A 652 -23.36 -31.31 -25.57
C PRO A 652 -24.44 -30.60 -26.37
N ARG A 653 -24.94 -29.47 -25.81
CA ARG A 653 -26.00 -28.67 -26.49
C ARG A 653 -25.46 -27.96 -27.73
N LEU A 654 -24.23 -27.37 -27.63
CA LEU A 654 -23.61 -26.69 -28.76
C LEU A 654 -23.30 -27.61 -29.94
N ASN A 655 -22.99 -28.87 -29.69
CA ASN A 655 -22.65 -29.88 -30.71
C ASN A 655 -23.81 -30.82 -31.04
N GLY A 656 -25.00 -30.65 -30.41
CA GLY A 656 -26.16 -31.46 -30.59
C GLY A 656 -26.99 -31.07 -31.82
N GLU A 657 -28.05 -31.86 -32.08
CA GLU A 657 -28.99 -31.61 -33.19
C GLU A 657 -30.17 -30.70 -32.79
N ASP A 658 -30.34 -30.46 -31.48
CA ASP A 658 -31.40 -29.58 -30.97
C ASP A 658 -31.02 -28.12 -31.13
N GLU A 659 -31.52 -27.48 -32.19
CA GLU A 659 -31.24 -26.07 -32.50
C GLU A 659 -31.75 -25.12 -31.40
N GLN A 660 -32.84 -25.43 -30.70
CA GLN A 660 -33.31 -24.57 -29.59
C GLN A 660 -32.44 -24.69 -28.39
N GLY A 661 -32.04 -25.90 -28.00
CA GLY A 661 -31.07 -26.12 -26.92
C GLY A 661 -29.72 -25.47 -27.20
N LYS A 662 -29.23 -25.53 -28.43
CA LYS A 662 -28.02 -24.86 -28.90
C LYS A 662 -28.11 -23.35 -28.78
N LEU A 663 -29.22 -22.75 -29.26
CA LEU A 663 -29.45 -21.31 -29.15
C LEU A 663 -29.55 -20.85 -27.69
N GLY A 664 -30.24 -21.63 -26.83
CA GLY A 664 -30.31 -21.35 -25.40
C GLY A 664 -28.93 -21.33 -24.74
N ALA A 665 -28.08 -22.33 -25.02
CA ALA A 665 -26.70 -22.35 -24.50
C ALA A 665 -25.85 -21.15 -24.97
N GLN A 666 -25.98 -20.74 -26.23
CA GLN A 666 -25.27 -19.55 -26.76
C GLN A 666 -25.70 -18.27 -26.04
N LYS A 667 -27.01 -18.09 -25.83
CA LYS A 667 -27.54 -16.90 -25.14
C LYS A 667 -27.02 -16.80 -23.70
N VAL A 668 -27.06 -17.89 -22.95
CA VAL A 668 -26.58 -17.88 -21.55
C VAL A 668 -25.05 -17.72 -21.48
N LEU A 669 -24.29 -18.39 -22.38
CA LEU A 669 -22.84 -18.21 -22.47
C LEU A 669 -22.46 -16.74 -22.74
N LEU A 670 -23.14 -16.08 -23.67
CA LEU A 670 -22.90 -14.67 -24.01
C LEU A 670 -23.27 -13.74 -22.85
N TYR A 671 -24.44 -13.99 -22.22
CA TYR A 671 -24.90 -13.20 -21.08
C TYR A 671 -23.91 -13.26 -19.91
N VAL A 672 -23.56 -14.48 -19.49
CA VAL A 672 -22.63 -14.70 -18.37
C VAL A 672 -21.27 -14.11 -18.68
N LEU A 673 -20.73 -14.29 -19.89
CA LEU A 673 -19.46 -13.69 -20.29
C LEU A 673 -19.50 -12.17 -20.25
N THR A 674 -20.57 -11.55 -20.77
CA THR A 674 -20.74 -10.10 -20.72
C THR A 674 -20.75 -9.56 -19.28
N GLU A 675 -21.49 -10.20 -18.39
CA GLU A 675 -21.52 -9.78 -16.97
C GLU A 675 -20.17 -10.00 -16.27
N ILE A 676 -19.46 -11.11 -16.58
CA ILE A 676 -18.07 -11.33 -16.13
C ILE A 676 -17.16 -10.18 -16.58
N LEU A 677 -17.24 -9.76 -17.84
CA LEU A 677 -16.41 -8.68 -18.37
C LEU A 677 -16.69 -7.35 -17.67
N LYS A 678 -17.95 -7.07 -17.34
CA LYS A 678 -18.34 -5.89 -16.55
C LYS A 678 -17.81 -5.97 -15.12
N LEU A 679 -17.93 -7.14 -14.45
CA LEU A 679 -17.42 -7.35 -13.08
C LEU A 679 -15.91 -7.16 -12.99
N VAL A 680 -15.17 -7.70 -13.95
CA VAL A 680 -13.69 -7.68 -13.93
C VAL A 680 -13.11 -6.37 -14.47
N HIS A 681 -13.89 -5.57 -15.21
CA HIS A 681 -13.39 -4.35 -15.87
C HIS A 681 -12.67 -3.36 -14.94
N PRO A 682 -13.16 -3.05 -13.73
CA PRO A 682 -12.41 -2.16 -12.83
C PRO A 682 -11.01 -2.68 -12.50
N PHE A 683 -10.81 -3.98 -12.46
CA PHE A 683 -9.56 -4.64 -12.10
C PHE A 683 -8.64 -4.88 -13.30
N MET A 684 -9.22 -5.35 -14.42
CA MET A 684 -8.52 -5.73 -15.65
C MET A 684 -9.15 -5.01 -16.85
N PRO A 685 -8.95 -3.70 -16.98
CA PRO A 685 -9.71 -2.88 -17.93
C PRO A 685 -9.40 -3.16 -19.39
N PHE A 686 -8.17 -3.51 -19.74
CA PHE A 686 -7.77 -3.65 -21.13
C PHE A 686 -8.29 -4.92 -21.79
N ILE A 687 -8.08 -6.06 -21.16
CA ILE A 687 -8.55 -7.34 -21.71
C ILE A 687 -10.07 -7.41 -21.74
N SER A 688 -10.74 -6.90 -20.71
CA SER A 688 -12.21 -6.88 -20.65
C SER A 688 -12.82 -6.01 -21.74
N GLU A 689 -12.26 -4.83 -21.99
CA GLU A 689 -12.68 -3.94 -23.06
C GLU A 689 -12.44 -4.58 -24.44
N GLU A 690 -11.25 -5.14 -24.72
CA GLU A 690 -10.93 -5.74 -26.02
C GLU A 690 -11.84 -6.93 -26.34
N ILE A 691 -12.15 -7.78 -25.35
CA ILE A 691 -13.08 -8.89 -25.53
C ILE A 691 -14.49 -8.36 -25.78
N TRP A 692 -14.95 -7.40 -24.97
CA TRP A 692 -16.29 -6.83 -25.07
C TRP A 692 -16.52 -6.17 -26.45
N GLN A 693 -15.54 -5.42 -26.96
CA GLN A 693 -15.57 -4.81 -28.30
C GLN A 693 -15.67 -5.83 -29.45
N ALA A 694 -15.36 -7.09 -29.19
CA ALA A 694 -15.44 -8.15 -30.17
C ALA A 694 -16.75 -8.97 -30.09
N LEU A 695 -17.48 -8.89 -28.98
CA LEU A 695 -18.76 -9.54 -28.74
C LEU A 695 -19.93 -8.71 -29.31
N PRO A 696 -21.12 -9.31 -29.52
CA PRO A 696 -22.35 -8.54 -29.73
C PRO A 696 -22.65 -7.65 -28.52
N HIS A 697 -22.70 -6.34 -28.71
CA HIS A 697 -22.97 -5.37 -27.66
C HIS A 697 -23.69 -4.14 -28.22
N GLU A 698 -24.32 -3.39 -27.32
CA GLU A 698 -24.78 -2.02 -27.53
C GLU A 698 -23.86 -1.09 -26.73
N GLY A 699 -23.72 0.17 -27.15
CA GLY A 699 -22.86 1.14 -26.48
C GLY A 699 -21.48 1.29 -27.12
N GLU A 700 -20.68 2.24 -26.58
CA GLU A 700 -19.42 2.67 -27.20
C GLU A 700 -18.18 2.07 -26.53
N ALA A 701 -18.24 1.90 -25.19
CA ALA A 701 -17.15 1.39 -24.38
C ALA A 701 -17.67 0.71 -23.11
N LEU A 702 -17.05 -0.41 -22.74
CA LEU A 702 -17.41 -1.16 -21.53
C LEU A 702 -17.33 -0.32 -20.26
N MET A 703 -16.35 0.58 -20.18
CA MET A 703 -16.13 1.41 -19.00
C MET A 703 -17.25 2.41 -18.69
N VAL A 704 -18.19 2.63 -19.61
CA VAL A 704 -19.39 3.48 -19.41
C VAL A 704 -20.68 2.67 -19.41
N GLU A 705 -20.61 1.36 -19.56
CA GLU A 705 -21.72 0.45 -19.37
C GLU A 705 -22.14 0.35 -17.90
N ARG A 706 -23.36 -0.09 -17.66
CA ARG A 706 -23.86 -0.32 -16.29
C ARG A 706 -23.19 -1.52 -15.65
N TYR A 707 -22.67 -1.30 -14.43
CA TYR A 707 -22.16 -2.40 -13.59
C TYR A 707 -23.27 -3.39 -13.28
N PRO A 708 -22.98 -4.70 -13.18
CA PRO A 708 -23.97 -5.68 -12.84
C PRO A 708 -24.68 -5.39 -11.52
N GLU A 709 -25.99 -5.64 -11.49
CA GLU A 709 -26.83 -5.50 -10.31
C GLU A 709 -27.50 -6.83 -9.99
N TYR A 710 -27.71 -7.10 -8.70
CA TYR A 710 -28.45 -8.30 -8.27
C TYR A 710 -29.89 -8.25 -8.78
N LYS A 711 -30.35 -9.38 -9.35
CA LYS A 711 -31.69 -9.56 -9.92
C LYS A 711 -32.39 -10.73 -9.25
N ALA A 712 -33.46 -10.49 -8.51
CA ALA A 712 -34.18 -11.54 -7.78
C ALA A 712 -34.73 -12.63 -8.68
N GLU A 713 -35.07 -12.32 -9.94
CA GLU A 713 -35.56 -13.26 -10.94
C GLU A 713 -34.50 -14.24 -11.48
N LEU A 714 -33.22 -13.98 -11.23
CA LEU A 714 -32.10 -14.85 -11.60
C LEU A 714 -31.53 -15.63 -10.41
N SER A 715 -32.21 -15.65 -9.28
CA SER A 715 -31.85 -16.44 -8.10
C SER A 715 -32.63 -17.78 -8.13
N PHE A 716 -31.91 -18.88 -8.23
CA PHE A 716 -32.47 -20.26 -8.29
C PHE A 716 -31.80 -21.16 -7.23
N PRO A 717 -31.96 -20.87 -5.94
CA PRO A 717 -31.19 -21.54 -4.88
C PRO A 717 -31.44 -23.04 -4.79
N GLU A 718 -32.67 -23.52 -5.10
CA GLU A 718 -32.99 -24.95 -5.10
C GLU A 718 -32.34 -25.67 -6.30
N ASP A 719 -32.44 -25.10 -7.49
CA ASP A 719 -31.80 -25.65 -8.70
C ASP A 719 -30.25 -25.61 -8.55
N GLU A 720 -29.69 -24.57 -7.96
CA GLU A 720 -28.28 -24.46 -7.66
C GLU A 720 -27.82 -25.59 -6.72
N GLN A 721 -28.46 -25.75 -5.57
CA GLN A 721 -28.12 -26.79 -4.61
C GLN A 721 -28.22 -28.18 -5.23
N ASN A 722 -29.29 -28.44 -5.99
CA ASN A 722 -29.50 -29.72 -6.65
C ASN A 722 -28.39 -30.02 -7.67
N PHE A 723 -27.98 -29.03 -8.45
CA PHE A 723 -26.93 -29.23 -9.43
C PHE A 723 -25.54 -29.36 -8.80
N GLU A 724 -25.28 -28.68 -7.69
CA GLU A 724 -24.01 -28.83 -6.92
C GLU A 724 -23.85 -30.24 -6.35
N MET A 725 -24.94 -30.91 -5.95
CA MET A 725 -24.90 -32.33 -5.55
C MET A 725 -24.46 -33.22 -6.72
N VAL A 726 -24.97 -32.98 -7.92
CA VAL A 726 -24.58 -33.67 -9.16
C VAL A 726 -23.10 -33.44 -9.49
N MET A 727 -22.65 -32.19 -9.38
CA MET A 727 -21.24 -31.82 -9.60
C MET A 727 -20.32 -32.51 -8.58
N ALA A 728 -20.69 -32.53 -7.31
CA ALA A 728 -19.95 -33.22 -6.26
C ALA A 728 -19.79 -34.70 -6.55
N ALA A 729 -20.86 -35.38 -7.00
CA ALA A 729 -20.82 -36.79 -7.43
C ALA A 729 -19.87 -36.98 -8.63
N ILE A 730 -19.95 -36.15 -9.64
CA ILE A 730 -19.05 -36.21 -10.81
C ILE A 730 -17.59 -36.04 -10.37
N LYS A 731 -17.27 -35.04 -9.52
CA LYS A 731 -15.92 -34.81 -8.97
C LYS A 731 -15.41 -36.04 -8.22
N ALA A 732 -16.22 -36.61 -7.33
CA ALA A 732 -15.87 -37.76 -6.51
C ALA A 732 -15.60 -39.02 -7.35
N VAL A 733 -16.46 -39.30 -8.34
CA VAL A 733 -16.27 -40.41 -9.28
C VAL A 733 -15.00 -40.21 -10.12
N ARG A 734 -14.75 -39.01 -10.63
CA ARG A 734 -13.53 -38.71 -11.39
C ARG A 734 -12.27 -38.87 -10.54
N ALA A 735 -12.26 -38.38 -9.29
CA ALA A 735 -11.16 -38.53 -8.35
C ALA A 735 -10.86 -40.02 -8.11
N ARG A 736 -11.91 -40.85 -7.83
CA ARG A 736 -11.75 -42.28 -7.59
C ARG A 736 -11.23 -43.02 -8.82
N ARG A 737 -11.71 -42.69 -10.02
CA ARG A 737 -11.19 -43.22 -11.27
C ARG A 737 -9.75 -42.87 -11.53
N SER A 738 -9.33 -41.64 -11.20
CA SER A 738 -7.94 -41.17 -11.31
C SER A 738 -7.02 -41.92 -10.35
N GLU A 739 -7.42 -42.12 -9.10
CA GLU A 739 -6.69 -42.94 -8.10
C GLU A 739 -6.45 -44.36 -8.57
N MET A 740 -7.43 -44.89 -9.29
CA MET A 740 -7.37 -46.24 -9.86
C MET A 740 -6.71 -46.29 -11.25
N ASN A 741 -6.18 -45.16 -11.77
CA ASN A 741 -5.59 -45.03 -13.11
C ASN A 741 -6.53 -45.52 -14.24
N VAL A 742 -7.86 -45.31 -14.10
CA VAL A 742 -8.84 -45.66 -15.12
C VAL A 742 -8.90 -44.56 -16.18
N PRO A 743 -8.57 -44.85 -17.45
CA PRO A 743 -8.59 -43.83 -18.49
C PRO A 743 -10.04 -43.37 -18.81
N PRO A 744 -10.22 -42.11 -19.28
CA PRO A 744 -11.54 -41.58 -19.65
C PRO A 744 -12.27 -42.40 -20.72
N SER A 745 -11.56 -43.04 -21.61
CA SER A 745 -12.13 -43.85 -22.69
C SER A 745 -12.83 -45.13 -22.18
N ARG A 746 -12.48 -45.61 -20.96
CA ARG A 746 -13.08 -46.76 -20.36
C ARG A 746 -14.31 -46.38 -19.54
N LYS A 747 -15.49 -46.57 -20.09
CA LYS A 747 -16.76 -46.22 -19.44
C LYS A 747 -17.26 -47.40 -18.59
N ALA A 748 -17.94 -47.10 -17.48
CA ALA A 748 -18.53 -48.07 -16.58
C ALA A 748 -19.94 -47.65 -16.21
N HIS A 749 -20.80 -48.65 -15.91
CA HIS A 749 -22.13 -48.41 -15.37
C HIS A 749 -21.99 -47.78 -13.98
N LEU A 750 -22.75 -46.72 -13.72
CA LEU A 750 -22.75 -46.00 -12.45
C LEU A 750 -24.13 -46.13 -11.80
N ILE A 751 -24.19 -46.73 -10.63
CA ILE A 751 -25.41 -46.85 -9.83
C ILE A 751 -25.31 -45.83 -8.72
N ILE A 752 -26.33 -44.99 -8.55
CA ILE A 752 -26.38 -43.91 -7.56
C ILE A 752 -27.53 -44.19 -6.59
N ALA A 753 -27.19 -44.51 -5.36
CA ALA A 753 -28.14 -44.68 -4.27
C ALA A 753 -28.30 -43.36 -3.49
N THR A 754 -29.50 -42.79 -3.51
CA THR A 754 -29.77 -41.45 -2.94
C THR A 754 -31.26 -41.23 -2.65
N ASP A 755 -31.57 -40.40 -1.66
CA ASP A 755 -32.91 -39.86 -1.40
C ASP A 755 -33.24 -38.65 -2.28
N LYS A 756 -32.25 -38.09 -2.98
CA LYS A 756 -32.35 -36.92 -3.88
C LYS A 756 -32.50 -37.29 -5.35
N LYS A 757 -33.31 -38.33 -5.62
CA LYS A 757 -33.45 -38.90 -6.97
C LYS A 757 -33.73 -37.88 -8.06
N ALA A 758 -34.65 -36.94 -7.81
CA ALA A 758 -35.03 -35.93 -8.81
C ALA A 758 -33.82 -35.10 -9.32
N ALA A 759 -32.91 -34.71 -8.42
CA ALA A 759 -31.72 -33.97 -8.76
C ALA A 759 -30.75 -34.79 -9.63
N PHE A 760 -30.50 -36.03 -9.26
CA PHE A 760 -29.60 -36.95 -9.99
C PHE A 760 -30.17 -37.40 -11.33
N GLU A 761 -31.51 -37.61 -11.42
CA GLU A 761 -32.17 -37.86 -12.70
C GLU A 761 -32.10 -36.69 -13.66
N ALA A 762 -32.30 -35.44 -13.16
CA ALA A 762 -32.12 -34.22 -13.95
C ALA A 762 -30.66 -34.06 -14.42
N GLY A 763 -29.70 -34.47 -13.59
CA GLY A 763 -28.26 -34.41 -13.90
C GLY A 763 -27.71 -35.62 -14.67
N ARG A 764 -28.53 -36.63 -14.99
CA ARG A 764 -28.09 -37.92 -15.56
C ARG A 764 -27.20 -37.79 -16.80
N SER A 765 -27.57 -36.97 -17.73
CA SER A 765 -26.80 -36.73 -18.96
C SER A 765 -25.40 -36.17 -18.70
N TYR A 766 -25.26 -35.25 -17.75
CA TYR A 766 -23.97 -34.65 -17.34
C TYR A 766 -23.11 -35.67 -16.60
N ILE A 767 -23.70 -36.47 -15.72
CA ILE A 767 -23.00 -37.53 -15.02
C ILE A 767 -22.46 -38.55 -16.02
N CYS A 768 -23.31 -39.05 -16.96
CA CYS A 768 -22.88 -39.96 -18.00
C CYS A 768 -21.64 -39.44 -18.76
N LYS A 769 -21.67 -38.17 -19.17
CA LYS A 769 -20.60 -37.58 -19.96
C LYS A 769 -19.35 -37.26 -19.14
N LEU A 770 -19.53 -36.59 -18.01
CA LEU A 770 -18.40 -36.02 -17.25
C LEU A 770 -17.79 -36.99 -16.23
N ALA A 771 -18.55 -37.99 -15.74
CA ALA A 771 -18.01 -39.06 -14.91
C ALA A 771 -17.57 -40.29 -15.72
N TYR A 772 -17.66 -40.20 -17.05
CA TYR A 772 -17.31 -41.28 -17.97
C TYR A 772 -18.12 -42.58 -17.69
N ALA A 773 -19.42 -42.41 -17.41
CA ALA A 773 -20.31 -43.52 -17.25
C ALA A 773 -20.85 -44.04 -18.61
N SER A 774 -21.04 -45.35 -18.76
CA SER A 774 -21.73 -45.95 -19.90
C SER A 774 -23.23 -45.74 -19.76
N GLU A 775 -23.75 -45.89 -18.54
CA GLU A 775 -25.13 -45.73 -18.13
C GLU A 775 -25.16 -45.22 -16.67
N VAL A 776 -26.20 -44.53 -16.29
CA VAL A 776 -26.46 -44.09 -14.89
C VAL A 776 -27.82 -44.65 -14.46
N THR A 777 -27.87 -45.34 -13.32
CA THR A 777 -29.12 -45.83 -12.69
C THR A 777 -29.22 -45.17 -11.31
N VAL A 778 -30.34 -44.52 -11.03
CA VAL A 778 -30.61 -43.89 -9.74
C VAL A 778 -31.58 -44.77 -8.93
N VAL A 779 -31.18 -45.12 -7.71
CA VAL A 779 -31.94 -46.04 -6.82
C VAL A 779 -32.11 -45.47 -5.42
N ASP A 780 -33.01 -46.00 -4.60
CA ASP A 780 -33.19 -45.57 -3.19
C ASP A 780 -32.12 -46.15 -2.28
N GLU A 781 -31.73 -47.38 -2.50
CA GLU A 781 -30.80 -48.12 -1.64
C GLU A 781 -29.65 -48.73 -2.45
N ALA A 782 -28.56 -49.04 -1.76
CA ALA A 782 -27.44 -49.70 -2.40
C ALA A 782 -27.85 -51.03 -3.03
N PRO A 783 -27.37 -51.36 -4.26
CA PRO A 783 -27.74 -52.63 -4.91
C PRO A 783 -27.20 -53.82 -4.13
N GLU A 784 -27.97 -54.97 -4.17
CA GLU A 784 -27.48 -56.23 -3.63
C GLU A 784 -26.18 -56.65 -4.33
N GLY A 785 -25.19 -57.11 -3.57
CA GLY A 785 -23.87 -57.46 -4.11
C GLY A 785 -22.93 -56.30 -4.36
N SER A 786 -23.23 -55.10 -3.85
CA SER A 786 -22.36 -53.91 -3.98
C SER A 786 -20.99 -54.04 -3.27
N GLU A 787 -20.81 -55.07 -2.42
CA GLU A 787 -19.54 -55.35 -1.72
C GLU A 787 -18.35 -55.61 -2.70
N GLY A 788 -18.63 -56.07 -3.92
CA GLY A 788 -17.61 -56.26 -4.98
C GLY A 788 -17.49 -55.10 -5.96
N MET A 789 -18.13 -53.98 -5.70
CA MET A 789 -18.10 -52.80 -6.56
C MET A 789 -17.15 -51.72 -5.97
N VAL A 790 -16.61 -50.87 -6.86
CA VAL A 790 -15.93 -49.67 -6.42
C VAL A 790 -16.95 -48.66 -5.92
N SER A 791 -16.91 -48.36 -4.64
CA SER A 791 -17.80 -47.40 -4.01
C SER A 791 -17.19 -45.99 -3.92
N VAL A 792 -18.04 -44.99 -4.06
CA VAL A 792 -17.71 -43.55 -3.86
C VAL A 792 -18.84 -42.96 -3.04
N ILE A 793 -18.51 -42.19 -2.02
CA ILE A 793 -19.48 -41.62 -1.09
C ILE A 793 -19.37 -40.11 -1.12
N THR A 794 -20.49 -39.42 -1.21
CA THR A 794 -20.63 -37.98 -0.99
C THR A 794 -21.72 -37.78 0.09
N ASP A 795 -21.90 -36.54 0.53
CA ASP A 795 -22.93 -36.22 1.55
C ASP A 795 -24.35 -36.57 1.13
N ASN A 796 -24.63 -36.62 -0.19
CA ASN A 796 -25.97 -36.77 -0.73
C ASN A 796 -26.17 -38.10 -1.53
N ALA A 797 -25.13 -38.89 -1.75
CA ALA A 797 -25.23 -40.10 -2.55
C ALA A 797 -24.12 -41.13 -2.27
N ARG A 798 -24.49 -42.42 -2.44
CA ARG A 798 -23.50 -43.50 -2.56
C ARG A 798 -23.49 -44.01 -3.98
N MET A 799 -22.33 -44.04 -4.59
CA MET A 799 -22.15 -44.39 -5.99
C MET A 799 -21.37 -45.70 -6.12
N PHE A 800 -21.78 -46.58 -7.02
CA PHE A 800 -21.16 -47.86 -7.21
C PHE A 800 -20.84 -48.07 -8.69
N MET A 801 -19.65 -48.61 -8.96
CA MET A 801 -19.17 -48.99 -10.29
C MET A 801 -18.63 -50.41 -10.28
N PRO A 802 -19.08 -51.31 -11.24
CA PRO A 802 -18.53 -52.64 -11.32
C PRO A 802 -17.02 -52.64 -11.59
N MET A 803 -16.25 -53.34 -10.77
CA MET A 803 -14.80 -53.41 -10.88
C MET A 803 -14.34 -53.91 -12.26
N ALA A 804 -15.04 -54.95 -12.79
CA ALA A 804 -14.72 -55.58 -14.08
C ALA A 804 -14.82 -54.62 -15.28
N GLU A 805 -15.68 -53.57 -15.16
CA GLU A 805 -15.83 -52.54 -16.19
C GLU A 805 -14.73 -51.47 -16.10
N LEU A 806 -14.17 -51.24 -14.92
CA LEU A 806 -13.15 -50.22 -14.67
C LEU A 806 -11.76 -50.71 -15.02
N VAL A 807 -11.40 -51.95 -14.67
CA VAL A 807 -10.07 -52.50 -14.87
C VAL A 807 -10.16 -53.84 -15.60
N ASP A 808 -9.15 -54.11 -16.42
CA ASP A 808 -8.95 -55.45 -16.97
C ASP A 808 -8.25 -56.23 -15.86
N ILE A 809 -9.04 -57.02 -15.14
CA ILE A 809 -8.63 -57.71 -13.92
C ILE A 809 -7.36 -58.54 -14.17
N GLU A 810 -7.26 -59.19 -15.31
CA GLU A 810 -6.08 -60.04 -15.63
C GLU A 810 -4.82 -59.16 -15.92
N LYS A 811 -4.98 -58.05 -16.64
CA LYS A 811 -3.89 -57.12 -16.88
C LYS A 811 -3.46 -56.39 -15.61
N GLU A 812 -4.41 -56.00 -14.77
CA GLU A 812 -4.12 -55.34 -13.52
C GLU A 812 -3.47 -56.30 -12.51
N LYS A 813 -3.91 -57.52 -12.42
CA LYS A 813 -3.22 -58.56 -11.65
C LYS A 813 -1.79 -58.73 -12.12
N ALA A 814 -1.58 -58.82 -13.45
CA ALA A 814 -0.24 -58.95 -14.02
C ALA A 814 0.60 -57.70 -13.73
N ARG A 815 0.05 -56.50 -13.75
CA ARG A 815 0.75 -55.24 -13.40
C ARG A 815 1.17 -55.20 -11.95
N ILE A 816 0.21 -55.49 -11.04
CA ILE A 816 0.48 -55.49 -9.59
C ILE A 816 1.49 -56.61 -9.24
N GLN A 817 1.39 -57.81 -9.85
CA GLN A 817 2.37 -58.88 -9.68
C GLN A 817 3.76 -58.46 -10.11
N LYS A 818 3.88 -57.71 -11.21
CA LYS A 818 5.17 -57.20 -11.70
C LYS A 818 5.76 -56.13 -10.77
N GLU A 819 4.89 -55.24 -10.26
CA GLU A 819 5.27 -54.23 -9.28
C GLU A 819 5.69 -54.85 -7.94
N LEU A 820 4.93 -55.85 -7.48
CA LEU A 820 5.25 -56.65 -6.29
C LEU A 820 6.61 -57.30 -6.41
N ALA A 821 6.84 -57.98 -7.53
CA ALA A 821 8.15 -58.65 -7.79
C ALA A 821 9.32 -57.65 -7.84
N ASN A 822 9.08 -56.44 -8.40
CA ASN A 822 10.08 -55.36 -8.39
C ASN A 822 10.34 -54.82 -6.98
N ALA A 823 9.26 -54.60 -6.21
CA ALA A 823 9.37 -54.11 -4.83
C ALA A 823 10.09 -55.13 -3.91
N GLU A 824 9.76 -56.42 -4.06
CA GLU A 824 10.41 -57.50 -3.34
C GLU A 824 11.91 -57.59 -3.70
N LYS A 825 12.25 -57.43 -4.98
CA LYS A 825 13.66 -57.37 -5.43
C LYS A 825 14.39 -56.14 -4.84
N MET A 826 13.74 -55.00 -4.81
CA MET A 826 14.34 -53.80 -4.18
C MET A 826 14.50 -53.97 -2.66
N LEU A 827 13.53 -54.59 -1.99
CA LEU A 827 13.61 -54.88 -0.57
C LEU A 827 14.73 -55.88 -0.25
N ALA A 828 14.93 -56.94 -1.09
CA ALA A 828 16.05 -57.86 -0.96
C ALA A 828 17.40 -57.16 -1.09
N GLY A 829 17.54 -56.21 -2.05
CA GLY A 829 18.72 -55.40 -2.20
C GLY A 829 18.96 -54.49 -0.98
N GLN A 830 17.90 -53.89 -0.45
CA GLN A 830 17.97 -53.04 0.72
C GLN A 830 18.31 -53.80 2.00
N ASN A 831 17.75 -55.03 2.17
CA ASN A 831 18.09 -55.94 3.25
C ASN A 831 19.57 -56.38 3.18
N ALA A 832 20.09 -56.75 2.01
CA ALA A 832 21.51 -57.09 1.81
C ALA A 832 22.45 -55.92 2.16
N LYS A 833 22.05 -54.70 1.81
CA LYS A 833 22.80 -53.46 2.13
C LYS A 833 22.84 -53.20 3.64
N LEU A 834 21.72 -53.37 4.32
CA LEU A 834 21.60 -53.17 5.77
C LEU A 834 22.17 -54.37 6.59
N ALA A 835 22.33 -55.56 5.99
CA ALA A 835 23.01 -56.71 6.58
C ALA A 835 24.55 -56.66 6.45
N ASN A 836 25.07 -55.73 5.65
CA ASN A 836 26.54 -55.56 5.49
C ASN A 836 27.11 -54.76 6.69
N GLU A 837 27.73 -55.48 7.62
CA GLU A 837 28.34 -54.90 8.83
C GLU A 837 29.34 -53.78 8.51
N ASN A 838 30.09 -53.88 7.41
CA ASN A 838 31.03 -52.84 7.00
C ASN A 838 30.32 -51.54 6.55
N PHE A 839 29.10 -51.65 6.01
CA PHE A 839 28.31 -50.49 5.66
C PHE A 839 27.72 -49.84 6.91
N VAL A 840 27.03 -50.62 7.76
CA VAL A 840 26.33 -50.12 8.94
C VAL A 840 27.28 -49.52 9.98
N SER A 841 28.52 -50.06 10.12
CA SER A 841 29.53 -49.58 11.08
C SER A 841 30.35 -48.38 10.60
N ARG A 842 30.42 -48.11 9.28
CA ARG A 842 31.29 -47.06 8.72
C ARG A 842 30.51 -45.90 8.10
N ALA A 843 29.25 -46.08 7.74
CA ALA A 843 28.42 -45.01 7.18
C ALA A 843 27.90 -44.06 8.27
N PRO A 844 27.75 -42.76 7.97
CA PRO A 844 27.10 -41.82 8.90
C PRO A 844 25.71 -42.30 9.32
N GLU A 845 25.37 -42.13 10.59
CA GLU A 845 24.09 -42.57 11.17
C GLU A 845 22.87 -42.10 10.37
N GLN A 846 22.90 -40.87 9.86
CA GLN A 846 21.86 -40.29 9.00
C GLN A 846 21.64 -41.12 7.70
N VAL A 847 22.71 -41.64 7.11
CA VAL A 847 22.62 -42.46 5.89
C VAL A 847 22.02 -43.83 6.21
N VAL A 848 22.44 -44.45 7.32
CA VAL A 848 21.90 -45.74 7.76
C VAL A 848 20.38 -45.62 8.09
N ASN A 849 19.99 -44.55 8.74
CA ASN A 849 18.58 -44.28 9.08
C ASN A 849 17.75 -44.01 7.82
N ALA A 850 18.27 -43.28 6.83
CA ALA A 850 17.59 -43.07 5.54
C ALA A 850 17.39 -44.42 4.77
N GLU A 851 18.33 -45.34 4.86
CA GLU A 851 18.17 -46.66 4.25
C GLU A 851 17.18 -47.56 5.02
N ARG A 852 17.08 -47.43 6.34
CA ARG A 852 16.03 -48.09 7.16
C ARG A 852 14.64 -47.55 6.83
N GLU A 853 14.49 -46.23 6.65
CA GLU A 853 13.20 -45.63 6.21
C GLU A 853 12.78 -46.13 4.82
N LYS A 854 13.73 -46.24 3.88
CA LYS A 854 13.48 -46.83 2.55
C LYS A 854 12.99 -48.28 2.66
N LYS A 855 13.62 -49.08 3.53
CA LYS A 855 13.16 -50.45 3.81
C LYS A 855 11.72 -50.46 4.32
N ALA A 856 11.40 -49.66 5.33
CA ALA A 856 10.04 -49.61 5.92
C ALA A 856 9.00 -49.17 4.86
N LYS A 857 9.32 -48.22 3.99
CA LYS A 857 8.44 -47.81 2.87
C LYS A 857 8.23 -48.93 1.87
N LEU A 858 9.26 -49.72 1.56
CA LEU A 858 9.13 -50.87 0.66
C LEU A 858 8.33 -52.01 1.27
N GLU A 859 8.48 -52.26 2.58
CA GLU A 859 7.68 -53.27 3.28
C GLU A 859 6.19 -52.89 3.30
N ALA A 860 5.86 -51.63 3.59
CA ALA A 860 4.50 -51.10 3.52
C ALA A 860 3.93 -51.15 2.10
N LEU A 861 4.73 -50.86 1.08
CA LEU A 861 4.29 -50.93 -0.32
C LEU A 861 3.98 -52.42 -0.70
N ILE A 862 4.79 -53.37 -0.31
CA ILE A 862 4.60 -54.80 -0.58
C ILE A 862 3.32 -55.31 0.08
N GLU A 863 3.05 -54.91 1.32
CA GLU A 863 1.84 -55.27 2.05
C GLU A 863 0.57 -54.72 1.34
N ASN A 864 0.64 -53.45 0.92
CA ASN A 864 -0.45 -52.80 0.16
C ASN A 864 -0.70 -53.48 -1.20
N LEU A 865 0.38 -53.86 -1.92
CA LEU A 865 0.26 -54.55 -3.20
C LEU A 865 -0.30 -55.95 -3.03
N LYS A 866 0.05 -56.68 -1.98
CA LYS A 866 -0.52 -58.01 -1.65
C LYS A 866 -2.00 -57.93 -1.32
N LEU A 867 -2.38 -56.94 -0.49
CA LEU A 867 -3.80 -56.70 -0.16
C LEU A 867 -4.59 -56.32 -1.42
N SER A 868 -3.99 -55.52 -2.33
CA SER A 868 -4.63 -55.21 -3.62
C SER A 868 -4.83 -56.43 -4.52
N LEU A 869 -3.87 -57.34 -4.57
CA LEU A 869 -4.01 -58.63 -5.31
C LEU A 869 -5.09 -59.50 -4.71
N GLU A 870 -5.20 -59.56 -3.39
CA GLU A 870 -6.25 -60.36 -2.70
C GLU A 870 -7.64 -59.79 -2.98
N ASN A 871 -7.78 -58.46 -2.96
CA ASN A 871 -9.06 -57.78 -3.28
C ASN A 871 -9.48 -57.93 -4.77
N LEU A 872 -8.50 -58.09 -5.69
CA LEU A 872 -8.78 -58.38 -7.09
C LEU A 872 -9.09 -59.90 -7.36
N GLY A 873 -8.89 -60.73 -6.35
CA GLY A 873 -9.17 -62.19 -6.43
C GLY A 873 -10.53 -62.58 -5.88
N LYS A 874 -11.15 -61.67 -5.11
CA LYS A 874 -12.52 -61.82 -4.62
C LYS A 874 -13.50 -61.17 -5.61
#